data_a9570f48df4e6f9901e5baef3f858134
#
_entry.id   a9570f48df4e6f9901e5baef3f858134
#
_cell.length_a   1.000
_cell.length_b   1.000
_cell.length_c   1.000
_cell.angle_alpha   90.00
_cell.angle_beta   90.00
_cell.angle_gamma   90.00
#
_symmetry.space_group_name_H-M   'P 1'
#
loop_
_entity.id
_entity.type
_entity.pdbx_description
1 polymer ?
#
loop_
_entity_poly.entity_id
_entity_poly.type
_entity_poly.pdbx_seq_one_letter_code
_entity_poly.pdbx_strand_id
1 'polypeptide(L)'
;MATVYVDNKPYPMNPDQNLLHGCLSQGFKLPYFCWHPALGSVGACRQCAVKQFKDERDQHGRIVMSCLTPASEGTRISIDDPEVAAFRAGIIEGLMLHHPHDCPVCDEGGECHLQDMTVMTGHDYRRYEFDKRTFRNQNLGPLVNHEMNRCIQCYRCVRYYRDYAGGDDLNAFALRDRVFFGRQEDGVLENEFSGNLVEICPTGVFTDKTLKRHYVRKWDGQFAPSVCVHCALGCNVDAAERYGTLRRIVNRYSHEVNGYFLCDRGRFGYEFVNSERRFLEPVLEGRPTSVPLAQRHLRERVANGRAIGIGSPRASLEANFALCTLVGADRFHSGMADDEAKLIGRMLDILRRGPIRTPTLREIEESDAVFILGEDITSVAPRMALSVRQSVRQQPMEIAKRLKIPLWMDHGVRDAMQGAKGPLYVATPYATRLDDVATATFHGAPDDLARLGFAVAHALDSRAPSLEEFPLAGEIARALKAARKPLVISGTSCGSKAVIEAAANVAMAVQAGLTLTALECNTIGATLIGGNPLSAAFQAVRDGHADTVIILENDLYRRAPAAEVDSFLEAAAHVIVLDHLANPTTAKAELVLPAGTFAECAGTFVSSEGRAQRFFQVFVPQNGVSASWRWLKPDHWHNLDDVLAAMAGALPELAAARNAAPSA
;
A
#
# COMPACT_ATOMS: atom_id res chain seq x y z
N MET A 1 2.50 31.32 7.32
CA MET A 1 3.08 31.39 5.95
C MET A 1 4.16 32.47 5.98
N ALA A 2 5.33 32.21 5.41
CA ALA A 2 6.38 33.20 5.21
C ALA A 2 6.29 33.78 3.79
N THR A 3 6.58 35.06 3.63
CA THR A 3 6.64 35.73 2.32
C THR A 3 8.03 35.57 1.72
N VAL A 4 8.12 34.82 0.63
CA VAL A 4 9.36 34.66 -0.14
C VAL A 4 9.21 35.40 -1.47
N TYR A 5 10.22 36.15 -1.85
CA TYR A 5 10.24 36.87 -3.14
C TYR A 5 11.00 36.02 -4.17
N VAL A 6 10.29 35.59 -5.21
CA VAL A 6 10.88 34.89 -6.36
C VAL A 6 10.84 35.82 -7.55
N ASP A 7 12.01 36.15 -8.11
CA ASP A 7 12.16 37.12 -9.21
C ASP A 7 11.35 38.43 -8.95
N ASN A 8 11.54 38.98 -7.74
CA ASN A 8 10.91 40.18 -7.18
C ASN A 8 9.38 40.12 -6.95
N LYS A 9 8.73 38.98 -7.12
CA LYS A 9 7.30 38.79 -6.81
C LYS A 9 7.12 38.06 -5.49
N PRO A 10 6.19 38.47 -4.60
CA PRO A 10 5.96 37.81 -3.32
C PRO A 10 5.10 36.54 -3.50
N TYR A 11 5.48 35.47 -2.79
CA TYR A 11 4.77 34.20 -2.76
C TYR A 11 4.68 33.70 -1.29
N PRO A 12 3.49 33.25 -0.85
CA PRO A 12 3.34 32.66 0.47
C PRO A 12 3.91 31.23 0.48
N MET A 13 4.86 30.95 1.36
CA MET A 13 5.47 29.61 1.51
C MET A 13 5.39 29.15 2.96
N ASN A 14 5.37 27.84 3.17
CA ASN A 14 5.42 27.26 4.52
C ASN A 14 6.84 27.38 5.08
N PRO A 15 7.06 28.08 6.23
CA PRO A 15 8.38 28.27 6.83
C PRO A 15 9.02 26.97 7.35
N ASP A 16 8.23 25.89 7.56
CA ASP A 16 8.74 24.58 7.93
C ASP A 16 9.33 23.79 6.77
N GLN A 17 9.20 24.31 5.54
CA GLN A 17 9.76 23.72 4.32
C GLN A 17 11.08 24.38 3.92
N ASN A 18 11.86 23.68 3.09
CA ASN A 18 12.97 24.32 2.35
C ASN A 18 12.43 25.09 1.13
N LEU A 19 13.26 25.96 0.59
CA LEU A 19 12.91 26.78 -0.59
C LEU A 19 12.52 25.94 -1.80
N LEU A 20 13.17 24.79 -2.04
CA LEU A 20 12.84 23.91 -3.16
C LEU A 20 11.39 23.43 -3.05
N HIS A 21 11.01 22.90 -1.89
CA HIS A 21 9.64 22.42 -1.65
C HIS A 21 8.62 23.57 -1.75
N GLY A 22 8.93 24.72 -1.17
CA GLY A 22 8.10 25.92 -1.27
C GLY A 22 7.89 26.35 -2.73
N CYS A 23 8.96 26.44 -3.53
CA CYS A 23 8.87 26.78 -4.96
C CYS A 23 8.04 25.77 -5.75
N LEU A 24 8.28 24.45 -5.56
CA LEU A 24 7.52 23.41 -6.25
C LEU A 24 6.03 23.45 -5.88
N SER A 25 5.69 23.74 -4.62
CA SER A 25 4.29 23.90 -4.17
C SER A 25 3.60 25.12 -4.78
N GLN A 26 4.34 26.13 -5.22
CA GLN A 26 3.83 27.31 -5.95
C GLN A 26 3.81 27.10 -7.47
N GLY A 27 4.15 25.89 -7.95
CA GLY A 27 4.14 25.55 -9.38
C GLY A 27 5.40 25.98 -10.15
N PHE A 28 6.46 26.44 -9.47
CA PHE A 28 7.72 26.76 -10.13
C PHE A 28 8.42 25.51 -10.64
N LYS A 29 8.96 25.59 -11.84
CA LYS A 29 9.79 24.55 -12.45
C LYS A 29 11.23 24.74 -12.02
N LEU A 30 11.65 24.04 -10.98
CA LEU A 30 13.03 24.09 -10.45
C LEU A 30 13.64 22.68 -10.51
N PRO A 31 14.77 22.48 -11.21
CA PRO A 31 15.35 21.16 -11.36
C PRO A 31 15.98 20.63 -10.07
N TYR A 32 15.91 19.31 -9.85
CA TYR A 32 16.49 18.64 -8.68
C TYR A 32 16.67 17.15 -8.94
N PHE A 33 17.51 16.45 -8.12
CA PHE A 33 17.60 14.99 -8.12
C PHE A 33 17.60 14.38 -6.72
N CYS A 34 18.49 14.84 -5.82
CA CYS A 34 18.71 14.15 -4.54
C CYS A 34 17.63 14.39 -3.47
N TRP A 35 16.85 15.45 -3.61
CA TRP A 35 15.72 15.73 -2.72
C TRP A 35 14.51 14.83 -3.06
N HIS A 36 13.77 14.45 -2.02
CA HIS A 36 12.48 13.76 -2.15
C HIS A 36 11.61 14.14 -0.96
N PRO A 37 10.29 14.36 -1.14
CA PRO A 37 9.41 14.82 -0.05
C PRO A 37 9.47 13.94 1.20
N ALA A 38 9.50 12.61 1.02
CA ALA A 38 9.57 11.65 2.12
C ALA A 38 10.97 11.47 2.73
N LEU A 39 12.05 11.80 1.99
CA LEU A 39 13.43 11.58 2.41
C LEU A 39 14.16 12.86 2.83
N GLY A 40 13.56 14.03 2.59
CA GLY A 40 14.20 15.30 2.87
C GLY A 40 15.41 15.58 1.96
N SER A 41 16.36 16.38 2.46
CA SER A 41 17.47 16.96 1.71
C SER A 41 18.82 16.39 2.13
N VAL A 42 19.72 16.26 1.16
CA VAL A 42 21.13 15.87 1.38
C VAL A 42 22.12 16.79 0.65
N GLY A 43 21.67 17.57 -0.34
CA GLY A 43 22.49 18.54 -1.07
C GLY A 43 23.53 17.94 -2.05
N ALA A 44 23.43 16.64 -2.40
CA ALA A 44 24.44 15.94 -3.19
C ALA A 44 24.47 16.36 -4.66
N CYS A 45 23.29 16.60 -5.30
CA CYS A 45 23.22 16.81 -6.75
C CYS A 45 23.46 18.25 -7.20
N ARG A 46 23.25 19.24 -6.35
CA ARG A 46 23.39 20.70 -6.60
C ARG A 46 22.53 21.26 -7.75
N GLN A 47 21.64 20.47 -8.31
CA GLN A 47 20.81 20.88 -9.45
C GLN A 47 19.75 21.93 -9.07
N CYS A 48 19.34 22.00 -7.80
CA CYS A 48 18.36 22.96 -7.31
C CYS A 48 18.94 24.35 -6.95
N ALA A 49 20.02 24.75 -7.63
CA ALA A 49 20.65 26.05 -7.42
C ALA A 49 19.70 27.21 -7.74
N VAL A 50 19.70 28.21 -6.89
CA VAL A 50 19.02 29.50 -7.08
C VAL A 50 19.94 30.63 -6.64
N LYS A 51 19.75 31.85 -7.13
CA LYS A 51 20.48 33.01 -6.66
C LYS A 51 19.74 33.66 -5.50
N GLN A 52 20.35 33.76 -4.34
CA GLN A 52 19.81 34.40 -3.15
C GLN A 52 20.40 35.80 -2.96
N PHE A 53 19.53 36.77 -2.73
CA PHE A 53 19.90 38.16 -2.47
C PHE A 53 19.69 38.48 -1.00
N LYS A 54 20.52 39.36 -0.45
CA LYS A 54 20.43 39.80 0.95
C LYS A 54 19.23 40.72 1.16
N ASP A 55 19.04 41.66 0.25
CA ASP A 55 17.92 42.63 0.26
C ASP A 55 17.67 43.13 -1.17
N GLU A 56 16.78 44.12 -1.32
CA GLU A 56 16.40 44.73 -2.62
C GLU A 56 17.54 45.49 -3.32
N ARG A 57 18.60 45.87 -2.59
CA ARG A 57 19.71 46.62 -3.11
C ARG A 57 20.90 45.72 -3.51
N ASP A 58 20.84 44.47 -3.09
CA ASP A 58 21.89 43.50 -3.43
C ASP A 58 21.77 43.12 -4.91
N GLN A 59 22.77 43.55 -5.71
CA GLN A 59 22.83 43.26 -7.14
C GLN A 59 23.69 42.03 -7.45
N HIS A 60 24.45 41.53 -6.50
CA HIS A 60 25.38 40.43 -6.73
C HIS A 60 24.79 39.08 -6.34
N GLY A 61 24.10 38.99 -5.17
CA GLY A 61 23.57 37.77 -4.67
C GLY A 61 24.62 36.67 -4.48
N ARG A 62 24.17 35.48 -4.13
CA ARG A 62 25.03 34.27 -4.05
C ARG A 62 24.25 33.05 -4.51
N ILE A 63 24.93 32.10 -5.14
CA ILE A 63 24.34 30.79 -5.48
C ILE A 63 24.17 29.97 -4.21
N VAL A 64 22.92 29.51 -3.98
CA VAL A 64 22.55 28.62 -2.88
C VAL A 64 21.77 27.43 -3.40
N MET A 65 21.81 26.31 -2.65
CA MET A 65 20.98 25.15 -2.96
C MET A 65 19.62 25.29 -2.28
N SER A 66 18.57 25.49 -3.05
CA SER A 66 17.21 25.71 -2.52
C SER A 66 16.72 24.56 -1.61
N CYS A 67 17.14 23.32 -1.85
CA CYS A 67 16.83 22.20 -0.98
C CYS A 67 17.53 22.25 0.40
N LEU A 68 18.54 23.09 0.58
CA LEU A 68 19.28 23.29 1.85
C LEU A 68 19.04 24.66 2.47
N THR A 69 18.16 25.46 1.90
CA THR A 69 17.84 26.83 2.35
C THR A 69 16.40 26.86 2.86
N PRO A 70 16.14 27.40 4.08
CA PRO A 70 14.78 27.50 4.62
C PRO A 70 13.95 28.53 3.86
N ALA A 71 12.64 28.29 3.77
CA ALA A 71 11.68 29.27 3.22
C ALA A 71 11.30 30.31 4.29
N SER A 72 12.24 31.22 4.62
CA SER A 72 12.07 32.20 5.68
C SER A 72 11.44 33.50 5.18
N GLU A 73 10.79 34.25 6.11
CA GLU A 73 10.21 35.57 5.83
C GLU A 73 11.24 36.53 5.21
N GLY A 74 10.85 37.20 4.14
CA GLY A 74 11.68 38.18 3.45
C GLY A 74 12.78 37.59 2.55
N THR A 75 12.91 36.26 2.47
CA THR A 75 13.90 35.63 1.58
C THR A 75 13.66 36.02 0.14
N ARG A 76 14.72 36.46 -0.55
CA ARG A 76 14.71 36.89 -1.95
C ARG A 76 15.57 35.97 -2.79
N ILE A 77 15.01 35.42 -3.85
CA ILE A 77 15.70 34.52 -4.79
C ILE A 77 15.38 34.86 -6.24
N SER A 78 16.29 34.51 -7.14
CA SER A 78 16.03 34.37 -8.57
C SER A 78 16.23 32.94 -9.03
N ILE A 79 15.29 32.43 -9.79
CA ILE A 79 15.34 31.13 -10.45
C ILE A 79 15.96 31.26 -11.85
N ASP A 80 15.68 32.38 -12.52
CA ASP A 80 16.05 32.60 -13.93
C ASP A 80 17.32 33.44 -14.12
N ASP A 81 18.06 33.75 -13.03
CA ASP A 81 19.35 34.44 -13.13
C ASP A 81 20.32 33.68 -14.06
N PRO A 82 20.98 34.38 -15.04
CA PRO A 82 21.84 33.74 -16.04
C PRO A 82 23.02 32.95 -15.44
N GLU A 83 23.59 33.41 -14.32
CA GLU A 83 24.71 32.71 -13.66
C GLU A 83 24.23 31.38 -13.09
N VAL A 84 23.04 31.35 -12.49
CA VAL A 84 22.46 30.13 -11.94
C VAL A 84 22.02 29.18 -13.05
N ALA A 85 21.46 29.69 -14.14
CA ALA A 85 21.10 28.88 -15.31
C ALA A 85 22.35 28.19 -15.89
N ALA A 86 23.44 28.95 -16.08
CA ALA A 86 24.71 28.39 -16.52
C ALA A 86 25.29 27.36 -15.53
N PHE A 87 25.18 27.62 -14.23
CA PHE A 87 25.60 26.65 -13.20
C PHE A 87 24.84 25.35 -13.30
N ARG A 88 23.49 25.37 -13.42
CA ARG A 88 22.66 24.18 -13.56
C ARG A 88 22.98 23.40 -14.84
N ALA A 89 23.18 24.09 -15.98
CA ALA A 89 23.61 23.47 -17.23
C ALA A 89 24.97 22.77 -17.08
N GLY A 90 25.94 23.41 -16.40
CA GLY A 90 27.23 22.80 -16.09
C GLY A 90 27.14 21.54 -15.20
N ILE A 91 26.20 21.49 -14.27
CA ILE A 91 25.95 20.27 -13.48
C ILE A 91 25.43 19.15 -14.38
N ILE A 92 24.47 19.40 -15.29
CA ILE A 92 24.00 18.39 -16.25
C ILE A 92 25.14 17.92 -17.13
N GLU A 93 25.98 18.82 -17.68
CA GLU A 93 27.16 18.43 -18.45
C GLU A 93 28.09 17.51 -17.63
N GLY A 94 28.34 17.85 -16.36
CA GLY A 94 29.09 17.01 -15.42
C GLY A 94 28.51 15.62 -15.24
N LEU A 95 27.19 15.51 -15.10
CA LEU A 95 26.51 14.22 -15.01
C LEU A 95 26.63 13.40 -16.30
N MET A 96 26.59 14.05 -17.47
CA MET A 96 26.71 13.40 -18.77
C MET A 96 28.11 12.91 -19.10
N LEU A 97 29.15 13.30 -18.33
CA LEU A 97 30.52 12.81 -18.54
C LEU A 97 30.57 11.27 -18.58
N HIS A 98 29.92 10.61 -17.66
CA HIS A 98 29.94 9.14 -17.56
C HIS A 98 28.57 8.47 -17.81
N HIS A 99 27.47 9.21 -17.75
CA HIS A 99 26.15 8.65 -18.05
C HIS A 99 26.10 8.10 -19.49
N PRO A 100 25.67 6.85 -19.73
CA PRO A 100 25.51 6.32 -21.08
C PRO A 100 24.36 7.03 -21.80
N HIS A 101 24.53 7.27 -23.10
CA HIS A 101 23.47 7.84 -23.94
C HIS A 101 22.66 6.73 -24.60
N ASP A 102 22.17 5.80 -23.79
CA ASP A 102 21.46 4.59 -24.21
C ASP A 102 19.94 4.67 -23.98
N CYS A 103 19.37 5.89 -23.94
CA CYS A 103 17.94 6.12 -23.72
C CYS A 103 17.00 5.27 -24.59
N PRO A 104 17.31 4.99 -25.88
CA PRO A 104 16.47 4.14 -26.71
C PRO A 104 16.29 2.70 -26.19
N VAL A 105 17.28 2.18 -25.46
CA VAL A 105 17.26 0.83 -24.86
C VAL A 105 17.19 0.84 -23.33
N CYS A 106 17.15 2.01 -22.72
CA CYS A 106 16.98 2.19 -21.29
C CYS A 106 15.52 2.02 -20.89
N ASP A 107 15.21 1.14 -19.94
CA ASP A 107 13.84 0.89 -19.48
C ASP A 107 13.18 2.12 -18.84
N GLU A 108 13.97 3.07 -18.35
CA GLU A 108 13.52 4.36 -17.79
C GLU A 108 13.22 5.42 -18.86
N GLY A 109 13.59 5.16 -20.12
CA GLY A 109 13.41 6.11 -21.22
C GLY A 109 11.94 6.53 -21.39
N GLY A 110 11.68 7.85 -21.31
CA GLY A 110 10.34 8.44 -21.37
C GLY A 110 9.67 8.75 -20.04
N GLU A 111 10.23 8.28 -18.93
CA GLU A 111 9.83 8.66 -17.56
C GLU A 111 11.05 9.03 -16.69
N CYS A 112 12.19 9.24 -17.31
CA CYS A 112 13.48 9.52 -16.69
C CYS A 112 13.57 10.96 -16.20
N HIS A 113 13.71 11.14 -14.90
CA HIS A 113 13.87 12.47 -14.31
C HIS A 113 15.13 13.20 -14.82
N LEU A 114 16.20 12.45 -15.17
CA LEU A 114 17.39 13.06 -15.78
C LEU A 114 17.09 13.63 -17.19
N GLN A 115 16.28 12.95 -18.02
CA GLN A 115 15.87 13.49 -19.31
C GLN A 115 15.09 14.80 -19.14
N ASP A 116 14.14 14.83 -18.21
CA ASP A 116 13.34 16.03 -17.94
C ASP A 116 14.21 17.21 -17.47
N MET A 117 15.15 16.95 -16.54
CA MET A 117 16.03 17.99 -16.04
C MET A 117 17.04 18.46 -17.10
N THR A 118 17.47 17.59 -18.00
CA THR A 118 18.33 17.96 -19.14
C THR A 118 17.60 18.93 -20.07
N VAL A 119 16.35 18.63 -20.43
CA VAL A 119 15.50 19.52 -21.24
C VAL A 119 15.26 20.85 -20.51
N MET A 120 14.92 20.80 -19.21
CA MET A 120 14.65 21.99 -18.39
C MET A 120 15.85 22.93 -18.30
N THR A 121 17.08 22.42 -18.30
CA THR A 121 18.30 23.23 -18.23
C THR A 121 18.83 23.67 -19.61
N GLY A 122 18.24 23.17 -20.70
CA GLY A 122 18.64 23.52 -22.06
C GLY A 122 20.03 23.01 -22.45
N HIS A 123 20.52 21.96 -21.79
CA HIS A 123 21.87 21.40 -22.09
C HIS A 123 21.77 20.48 -23.30
N ASP A 124 22.48 20.80 -24.39
CA ASP A 124 22.44 20.13 -25.70
C ASP A 124 23.82 19.85 -26.34
N TYR A 125 24.92 20.11 -25.62
CA TYR A 125 26.25 19.99 -26.16
C TYR A 125 27.21 19.15 -25.28
N ARG A 126 28.33 18.70 -25.86
CA ARG A 126 29.42 17.98 -25.18
C ARG A 126 30.76 18.57 -25.53
N ARG A 127 31.53 18.96 -24.52
CA ARG A 127 32.85 19.58 -24.65
C ARG A 127 34.01 18.64 -24.30
N TYR A 128 33.80 17.34 -24.27
CA TYR A 128 34.79 16.34 -23.87
C TYR A 128 34.80 15.13 -24.79
N GLU A 129 35.98 14.49 -24.92
CA GLU A 129 36.19 13.25 -25.65
C GLU A 129 37.07 12.32 -24.81
N PHE A 130 36.47 11.32 -24.18
CA PHE A 130 37.19 10.29 -23.43
C PHE A 130 36.29 9.09 -23.21
N ASP A 131 36.89 7.94 -22.82
CA ASP A 131 36.15 6.73 -22.51
C ASP A 131 35.33 6.87 -21.23
N LYS A 132 34.05 6.52 -21.30
CA LYS A 132 33.18 6.55 -20.15
C LYS A 132 33.57 5.45 -19.16
N ARG A 133 33.55 5.78 -17.88
CA ARG A 133 33.70 4.81 -16.79
C ARG A 133 32.58 3.77 -16.85
N THR A 134 32.92 2.50 -16.65
CA THR A 134 31.97 1.39 -16.61
C THR A 134 31.98 0.69 -15.26
N PHE A 135 30.84 0.17 -14.88
CA PHE A 135 30.63 -0.64 -13.69
C PHE A 135 30.03 -2.00 -14.08
N ARG A 136 30.28 -2.99 -13.24
CA ARG A 136 29.56 -4.27 -13.30
C ARG A 136 28.13 -4.06 -12.80
N ASN A 137 27.16 -4.67 -13.47
CA ASN A 137 25.79 -4.79 -13.00
C ASN A 137 25.68 -6.00 -12.08
N GLN A 138 24.72 -5.98 -11.14
CA GLN A 138 24.45 -7.08 -10.23
C GLN A 138 23.10 -7.74 -10.54
N ASN A 139 22.96 -9.00 -10.17
CA ASN A 139 21.68 -9.65 -10.06
C ASN A 139 21.09 -9.33 -8.67
N LEU A 140 20.00 -8.56 -8.63
CA LEU A 140 19.28 -8.16 -7.41
C LEU A 140 17.98 -8.94 -7.20
N GLY A 141 17.86 -10.12 -7.79
CA GLY A 141 16.68 -10.97 -7.69
C GLY A 141 15.72 -10.83 -8.87
N PRO A 142 14.47 -11.31 -8.72
CA PRO A 142 13.51 -11.40 -9.83
C PRO A 142 12.79 -10.10 -10.15
N LEU A 143 12.76 -9.12 -9.24
CA LEU A 143 11.87 -7.96 -9.31
C LEU A 143 12.56 -6.70 -9.82
N VAL A 144 13.79 -6.43 -9.38
CA VAL A 144 14.52 -5.20 -9.68
C VAL A 144 15.70 -5.49 -10.59
N ASN A 145 15.77 -4.78 -11.71
CA ASN A 145 16.91 -4.77 -12.62
C ASN A 145 17.96 -3.74 -12.16
N HIS A 146 19.23 -3.96 -12.45
CA HIS A 146 20.33 -3.10 -12.03
C HIS A 146 21.25 -2.75 -13.20
N GLU A 147 21.40 -1.45 -13.47
CA GLU A 147 22.25 -0.88 -14.55
C GLU A 147 23.11 0.25 -13.99
N MET A 148 24.16 -0.10 -13.26
CA MET A 148 24.95 0.86 -12.46
C MET A 148 25.57 2.00 -13.26
N ASN A 149 25.85 1.82 -14.55
CA ASN A 149 26.42 2.85 -15.42
C ASN A 149 25.53 4.11 -15.56
N ARG A 150 24.22 3.99 -15.29
CA ARG A 150 23.24 5.08 -15.36
C ARG A 150 23.16 5.91 -14.08
N CYS A 151 24.00 5.62 -13.09
CA CYS A 151 23.97 6.28 -11.78
C CYS A 151 24.52 7.71 -11.84
N ILE A 152 23.78 8.66 -11.24
CA ILE A 152 24.15 10.06 -11.06
C ILE A 152 24.55 10.38 -9.61
N GLN A 153 24.76 9.39 -8.77
CA GLN A 153 25.21 9.50 -7.37
C GLN A 153 24.33 10.42 -6.51
N CYS A 154 23.02 10.34 -6.68
CA CYS A 154 22.06 11.16 -5.92
C CYS A 154 21.76 10.63 -4.51
N TYR A 155 22.15 9.41 -4.17
CA TYR A 155 21.96 8.74 -2.88
C TYR A 155 20.48 8.48 -2.48
N ARG A 156 19.50 8.72 -3.34
CA ARG A 156 18.10 8.46 -2.99
C ARG A 156 17.83 6.99 -2.67
N CYS A 157 18.43 6.06 -3.40
CA CYS A 157 18.24 4.62 -3.23
C CYS A 157 18.61 4.12 -1.83
N VAL A 158 19.82 4.43 -1.36
CA VAL A 158 20.29 3.97 -0.03
C VAL A 158 19.58 4.70 1.11
N ARG A 159 19.31 6.00 0.96
CA ARG A 159 18.51 6.76 1.94
C ARG A 159 17.09 6.21 2.07
N TYR A 160 16.49 5.81 0.96
CA TYR A 160 15.21 5.14 0.97
C TYR A 160 15.32 3.75 1.59
N TYR A 161 16.12 2.89 0.98
CA TYR A 161 16.14 1.46 1.29
C TYR A 161 16.57 1.17 2.72
N ARG A 162 17.65 1.80 3.18
CA ARG A 162 18.18 1.62 4.54
C ARG A 162 17.50 2.50 5.57
N ASP A 163 17.51 3.80 5.33
CA ASP A 163 17.18 4.76 6.38
C ASP A 163 15.66 4.94 6.55
N TYR A 164 14.89 4.70 5.49
CA TYR A 164 13.43 4.82 5.52
C TYR A 164 12.74 3.46 5.62
N ALA A 165 13.09 2.50 4.76
CA ALA A 165 12.43 1.19 4.70
C ALA A 165 13.05 0.13 5.63
N GLY A 166 14.28 0.35 6.14
CA GLY A 166 14.93 -0.54 7.09
C GLY A 166 15.57 -1.79 6.46
N GLY A 167 15.88 -1.75 5.16
CA GLY A 167 16.67 -2.79 4.52
C GLY A 167 18.15 -2.64 4.84
N ASP A 168 18.89 -3.70 4.93
CA ASP A 168 20.32 -3.72 5.30
C ASP A 168 21.23 -4.27 4.20
N ASP A 169 20.66 -4.89 3.17
CA ASP A 169 21.36 -5.59 2.11
C ASP A 169 21.65 -4.77 0.83
N LEU A 170 21.38 -3.46 0.83
CA LEU A 170 21.75 -2.53 -0.23
C LEU A 170 22.52 -1.33 0.36
N ASN A 171 23.67 -0.99 -0.20
CA ASN A 171 24.54 0.05 0.33
C ASN A 171 25.26 0.86 -0.77
N ALA A 172 25.97 1.91 -0.36
CA ALA A 172 26.96 2.62 -1.16
C ALA A 172 28.36 2.11 -0.81
N PHE A 173 29.08 1.64 -1.80
CA PHE A 173 30.43 1.10 -1.66
C PHE A 173 31.44 1.98 -2.40
N ALA A 174 32.71 1.84 -2.05
CA ALA A 174 33.83 2.58 -2.63
C ALA A 174 33.76 4.11 -2.42
N LEU A 175 34.62 4.86 -3.04
CA LEU A 175 34.82 6.30 -2.81
C LEU A 175 35.00 7.07 -4.13
N ARG A 176 34.81 8.39 -4.07
CA ARG A 176 35.05 9.35 -5.15
C ARG A 176 34.25 9.00 -6.42
N ASP A 177 34.94 8.84 -7.53
CA ASP A 177 34.40 8.51 -8.85
C ASP A 177 34.03 7.04 -9.04
N ARG A 178 34.31 6.18 -8.04
CA ARG A 178 34.04 4.74 -8.05
C ARG A 178 32.86 4.31 -7.15
N VAL A 179 32.12 5.27 -6.64
CA VAL A 179 30.94 4.94 -5.79
C VAL A 179 30.00 4.01 -6.53
N PHE A 180 29.65 2.90 -5.87
CA PHE A 180 28.79 1.83 -6.37
C PHE A 180 27.60 1.65 -5.44
N PHE A 181 26.41 1.60 -5.99
CA PHE A 181 25.17 1.38 -5.22
C PHE A 181 24.63 -0.01 -5.56
N GLY A 182 24.60 -0.90 -4.57
CA GLY A 182 24.16 -2.28 -4.77
C GLY A 182 24.28 -3.09 -3.49
N ARG A 183 24.29 -4.40 -3.63
CA ARG A 183 24.65 -5.37 -2.56
C ARG A 183 26.16 -5.58 -2.54
N GLN A 184 26.67 -6.14 -1.46
CA GLN A 184 28.07 -6.58 -1.39
C GLN A 184 28.36 -7.64 -2.44
N GLU A 185 27.42 -8.60 -2.60
CA GLU A 185 27.44 -9.67 -3.58
C GLU A 185 26.10 -9.76 -4.32
N ASP A 186 26.04 -10.51 -5.41
CA ASP A 186 24.81 -10.81 -6.12
C ASP A 186 23.83 -11.54 -5.18
N GLY A 187 22.56 -11.20 -5.25
CA GLY A 187 21.53 -11.81 -4.41
C GLY A 187 20.22 -11.04 -4.41
N VAL A 188 19.17 -11.65 -3.89
CA VAL A 188 17.84 -11.05 -3.84
C VAL A 188 17.83 -9.92 -2.81
N LEU A 189 17.22 -8.79 -3.15
CA LEU A 189 16.86 -7.75 -2.18
C LEU A 189 15.72 -8.25 -1.30
N GLU A 190 15.95 -8.33 0.01
CA GLU A 190 15.06 -9.02 0.94
C GLU A 190 14.00 -8.15 1.59
N ASN A 191 14.14 -6.82 1.49
CA ASN A 191 13.16 -5.91 2.05
C ASN A 191 11.86 -5.92 1.22
N GLU A 192 10.71 -6.01 1.88
CA GLU A 192 9.37 -6.08 1.28
C GLU A 192 8.93 -4.80 0.55
N PHE A 193 9.81 -3.80 0.50
CA PHE A 193 9.64 -2.54 -0.23
C PHE A 193 10.71 -2.32 -1.29
N SER A 194 11.44 -3.36 -1.69
CA SER A 194 12.56 -3.26 -2.64
C SER A 194 12.15 -2.67 -3.99
N GLY A 195 10.94 -2.96 -4.45
CA GLY A 195 10.40 -2.46 -5.70
C GLY A 195 10.25 -0.93 -5.79
N ASN A 196 10.21 -0.22 -4.66
CA ASN A 196 10.20 1.25 -4.72
C ASN A 196 11.53 1.85 -5.17
N LEU A 197 12.61 1.08 -5.22
CA LEU A 197 13.86 1.53 -5.84
C LEU A 197 13.64 1.95 -7.29
N VAL A 198 12.68 1.34 -7.99
CA VAL A 198 12.30 1.67 -9.37
C VAL A 198 11.76 3.10 -9.47
N GLU A 199 10.91 3.53 -8.53
CA GLU A 199 10.33 4.88 -8.55
C GLU A 199 11.19 5.93 -7.82
N ILE A 200 12.00 5.50 -6.85
CA ILE A 200 12.85 6.40 -6.08
C ILE A 200 14.11 6.80 -6.84
N CYS A 201 14.62 5.94 -7.72
CA CYS A 201 15.76 6.22 -8.57
C CYS A 201 15.37 7.23 -9.66
N PRO A 202 16.09 8.37 -9.80
CA PRO A 202 15.75 9.37 -10.82
C PRO A 202 16.27 9.02 -12.21
N THR A 203 16.87 7.83 -12.39
CA THR A 203 17.47 7.34 -13.64
C THR A 203 17.30 5.83 -13.76
N GLY A 204 17.63 5.25 -14.88
CA GLY A 204 17.48 3.82 -15.15
C GLY A 204 18.47 2.88 -14.48
N VAL A 205 18.95 3.17 -13.25
CA VAL A 205 19.82 2.25 -12.48
C VAL A 205 18.98 1.09 -11.94
N PHE A 206 17.88 1.41 -11.26
CA PHE A 206 16.94 0.43 -10.74
C PHE A 206 15.67 0.54 -11.56
N THR A 207 15.34 -0.49 -12.31
CA THR A 207 14.14 -0.54 -13.16
C THR A 207 13.32 -1.79 -12.89
N ASP A 208 12.05 -1.79 -13.28
CA ASP A 208 11.15 -2.92 -13.14
C ASP A 208 11.58 -4.07 -14.06
N LYS A 209 12.10 -5.15 -13.47
CA LYS A 209 12.56 -6.32 -14.22
C LYS A 209 11.42 -7.10 -14.86
N THR A 210 10.21 -7.01 -14.32
CA THR A 210 9.03 -7.67 -14.88
C THR A 210 8.54 -6.92 -16.11
N LEU A 211 8.47 -5.58 -16.07
CA LEU A 211 8.12 -4.72 -17.20
C LEU A 211 9.13 -4.82 -18.34
N LYS A 212 10.43 -4.88 -18.03
CA LYS A 212 11.52 -5.00 -19.02
C LYS A 212 11.32 -6.13 -20.01
N ARG A 213 10.67 -7.22 -19.62
CA ARG A 213 10.38 -8.37 -20.49
C ARG A 213 9.45 -8.05 -21.66
N HIS A 214 8.70 -6.96 -21.58
CA HIS A 214 7.62 -6.64 -22.52
C HIS A 214 7.95 -5.51 -23.49
N TYR A 215 9.07 -4.82 -23.33
CA TYR A 215 9.47 -3.70 -24.21
C TYR A 215 8.41 -2.59 -24.32
N VAL A 216 7.70 -2.30 -23.22
CA VAL A 216 6.65 -1.29 -23.16
C VAL A 216 7.21 0.01 -22.63
N ARG A 217 6.86 1.14 -23.23
CA ARG A 217 7.18 2.47 -22.75
C ARG A 217 5.99 3.06 -21.99
N LYS A 218 6.24 4.07 -21.15
CA LYS A 218 5.17 4.74 -20.38
C LYS A 218 4.04 5.25 -21.28
N TRP A 219 4.37 5.88 -22.37
CA TRP A 219 3.39 6.40 -23.33
C TRP A 219 2.63 5.35 -24.12
N ASP A 220 3.09 4.11 -24.11
CA ASP A 220 2.38 2.98 -24.74
C ASP A 220 1.31 2.39 -23.84
N GLY A 221 1.43 2.62 -22.53
CA GLY A 221 0.53 2.06 -21.53
C GLY A 221 -0.75 2.87 -21.35
N GLN A 222 -1.86 2.17 -21.12
CA GLN A 222 -3.10 2.77 -20.63
C GLN A 222 -3.15 2.58 -19.12
N PHE A 223 -3.42 3.64 -18.36
CA PHE A 223 -3.45 3.64 -16.90
C PHE A 223 -4.87 3.88 -16.38
N ALA A 224 -5.21 3.20 -15.29
CA ALA A 224 -6.41 3.52 -14.54
C ALA A 224 -6.13 3.50 -13.02
N PRO A 225 -6.75 4.41 -12.25
CA PRO A 225 -6.66 4.40 -10.79
C PRO A 225 -7.32 3.14 -10.23
N SER A 226 -6.66 2.53 -9.26
CA SER A 226 -7.11 1.29 -8.65
C SER A 226 -6.76 1.23 -7.17
N VAL A 227 -7.22 0.17 -6.51
CA VAL A 227 -6.95 -0.16 -5.11
C VAL A 227 -6.27 -1.52 -5.06
N CYS A 228 -5.19 -1.64 -4.28
CA CYS A 228 -4.45 -2.88 -4.11
C CYS A 228 -5.33 -3.97 -3.50
N VAL A 229 -5.31 -5.18 -4.10
CA VAL A 229 -6.16 -6.33 -3.73
C VAL A 229 -5.50 -7.32 -2.77
N HIS A 230 -4.30 -7.02 -2.25
CA HIS A 230 -3.50 -8.02 -1.53
C HIS A 230 -3.65 -8.01 -0.01
N CYS A 231 -4.19 -6.95 0.57
CA CYS A 231 -4.50 -6.86 2.00
C CYS A 231 -5.55 -5.77 2.27
N ALA A 232 -6.05 -5.71 3.50
CA ALA A 232 -7.12 -4.82 3.90
C ALA A 232 -6.72 -3.34 4.13
N LEU A 233 -5.52 -2.90 3.70
CA LEU A 233 -5.09 -1.50 3.88
C LEU A 233 -5.64 -0.53 2.84
N GLY A 234 -5.98 -1.02 1.63
CA GLY A 234 -6.53 -0.18 0.57
C GLY A 234 -5.51 0.79 -0.04
N CYS A 235 -4.24 0.38 -0.22
CA CYS A 235 -3.23 1.21 -0.90
C CYS A 235 -3.70 1.63 -2.29
N ASN A 236 -3.58 2.94 -2.61
CA ASN A 236 -3.91 3.47 -3.91
C ASN A 236 -2.80 3.13 -4.92
N VAL A 237 -3.19 2.68 -6.08
CA VAL A 237 -2.28 2.28 -7.16
C VAL A 237 -2.81 2.76 -8.50
N ASP A 238 -1.89 2.92 -9.47
CA ASP A 238 -2.25 3.02 -10.88
C ASP A 238 -1.82 1.72 -11.57
N ALA A 239 -2.79 1.07 -12.19
CA ALA A 239 -2.57 -0.16 -12.94
C ALA A 239 -2.43 0.15 -14.43
N ALA A 240 -1.38 -0.36 -15.07
CA ALA A 240 -1.03 -0.08 -16.45
C ALA A 240 -1.15 -1.34 -17.32
N GLU A 241 -1.89 -1.23 -18.42
CA GLU A 241 -2.05 -2.28 -19.40
C GLU A 241 -1.43 -1.94 -20.75
N ARG A 242 -1.17 -2.96 -21.55
CA ARG A 242 -0.90 -2.88 -22.99
C ARG A 242 -1.34 -4.16 -23.68
N TYR A 243 -2.13 -4.01 -24.75
CA TYR A 243 -2.68 -5.12 -25.54
C TYR A 243 -3.52 -6.11 -24.71
N GLY A 244 -4.35 -5.60 -23.79
CA GLY A 244 -5.21 -6.41 -22.94
C GLY A 244 -4.47 -7.23 -21.87
N THR A 245 -3.24 -6.85 -21.53
CA THR A 245 -2.42 -7.51 -20.52
C THR A 245 -1.89 -6.50 -19.53
N LEU A 246 -2.05 -6.76 -18.27
CA LEU A 246 -1.51 -5.91 -17.20
C LEU A 246 0.02 -5.97 -17.20
N ARG A 247 0.69 -4.83 -17.29
CA ARG A 247 2.14 -4.73 -17.47
C ARG A 247 2.88 -4.31 -16.23
N ARG A 248 2.30 -3.43 -15.43
CA ARG A 248 2.84 -2.99 -14.14
C ARG A 248 1.79 -2.37 -13.25
N ILE A 249 2.12 -2.30 -11.96
CA ILE A 249 1.42 -1.49 -10.96
C ILE A 249 2.42 -0.48 -10.40
N VAL A 250 2.05 0.80 -10.38
CA VAL A 250 2.83 1.88 -9.79
C VAL A 250 2.12 2.48 -8.59
N ASN A 251 2.89 3.13 -7.72
CA ASN A 251 2.31 3.82 -6.57
C ASN A 251 1.51 5.04 -7.03
N ARG A 252 0.26 5.13 -6.59
CA ARG A 252 -0.54 6.34 -6.71
C ARG A 252 -0.55 7.03 -5.35
N TYR A 253 -0.03 8.27 -5.31
CA TYR A 253 0.08 9.01 -4.05
C TYR A 253 -1.27 9.18 -3.37
N SER A 254 -1.32 8.84 -2.09
CA SER A 254 -2.45 9.14 -1.20
C SER A 254 -1.90 9.55 0.16
N HIS A 255 -2.17 10.80 0.55
CA HIS A 255 -1.62 11.38 1.78
C HIS A 255 -1.95 10.53 3.03
N GLU A 256 -3.16 10.03 3.13
CA GLU A 256 -3.66 9.35 4.32
C GLU A 256 -3.34 7.84 4.34
N VAL A 257 -3.15 7.23 3.15
CA VAL A 257 -2.99 5.78 3.03
C VAL A 257 -1.54 5.41 2.76
N ASN A 258 -1.12 5.33 1.51
CA ASN A 258 0.20 4.77 1.17
C ASN A 258 1.31 5.81 0.97
N GLY A 259 1.01 7.12 0.92
CA GLY A 259 2.01 8.13 0.61
C GLY A 259 2.71 7.82 -0.71
N TYR A 260 4.04 7.81 -0.68
CA TYR A 260 4.87 7.60 -1.87
C TYR A 260 5.29 6.13 -2.10
N PHE A 261 4.87 5.17 -1.26
CA PHE A 261 5.47 3.84 -1.27
C PHE A 261 4.44 2.71 -1.25
N LEU A 262 4.73 1.68 -2.04
CA LEU A 262 3.93 0.47 -2.18
C LEU A 262 4.79 -0.75 -1.82
N CYS A 263 4.23 -1.75 -1.13
CA CYS A 263 4.97 -2.99 -0.88
C CYS A 263 5.13 -3.82 -2.16
N ASP A 264 6.15 -4.69 -2.18
CA ASP A 264 6.47 -5.52 -3.36
C ASP A 264 5.32 -6.45 -3.74
N ARG A 265 4.57 -6.98 -2.77
CA ARG A 265 3.35 -7.75 -3.03
C ARG A 265 2.31 -6.92 -3.79
N GLY A 266 2.10 -5.66 -3.38
CA GLY A 266 1.18 -4.75 -4.07
C GLY A 266 1.63 -4.34 -5.46
N ARG A 267 2.96 -4.25 -5.67
CA ARG A 267 3.55 -3.83 -6.95
C ARG A 267 3.62 -4.96 -7.96
N PHE A 268 4.01 -6.17 -7.55
CA PHE A 268 4.34 -7.28 -8.45
C PHE A 268 3.36 -8.46 -8.37
N GLY A 269 2.42 -8.46 -7.43
CA GLY A 269 1.49 -9.56 -7.21
C GLY A 269 0.34 -9.68 -8.21
N TYR A 270 0.41 -9.03 -9.35
CA TYR A 270 -0.68 -8.96 -10.34
C TYR A 270 -0.68 -10.06 -11.41
N GLU A 271 0.30 -10.95 -11.43
CA GLU A 271 0.44 -11.98 -12.48
C GLU A 271 -0.77 -12.91 -12.60
N PHE A 272 -1.59 -13.03 -11.57
CA PHE A 272 -2.84 -13.78 -11.65
C PHE A 272 -3.82 -13.20 -12.68
N VAL A 273 -3.75 -11.89 -12.98
CA VAL A 273 -4.57 -11.23 -14.02
C VAL A 273 -4.20 -11.72 -15.41
N ASN A 274 -2.92 -12.03 -15.63
CA ASN A 274 -2.36 -12.47 -16.90
C ASN A 274 -2.27 -14.01 -17.04
N SER A 275 -2.71 -14.75 -16.01
CA SER A 275 -2.49 -16.21 -15.94
C SER A 275 -3.22 -16.97 -17.04
N GLU A 276 -2.56 -17.97 -17.61
CA GLU A 276 -3.17 -18.93 -18.56
C GLU A 276 -4.26 -19.80 -17.92
N ARG A 277 -4.32 -19.83 -16.57
CA ARG A 277 -5.34 -20.55 -15.80
C ARG A 277 -6.64 -19.77 -15.63
N ARG A 278 -6.78 -18.64 -16.33
CA ARG A 278 -7.98 -17.79 -16.32
C ARG A 278 -9.14 -18.47 -17.04
N PHE A 279 -10.35 -18.30 -16.49
CA PHE A 279 -11.57 -18.56 -17.24
C PHE A 279 -11.89 -17.33 -18.11
N LEU A 280 -11.94 -17.52 -19.42
CA LEU A 280 -12.25 -16.46 -20.39
C LEU A 280 -13.65 -16.62 -20.99
N GLU A 281 -14.26 -17.79 -20.82
CA GLU A 281 -15.62 -18.12 -21.25
C GLU A 281 -16.30 -19.00 -20.18
N PRO A 282 -17.65 -19.01 -20.13
CA PRO A 282 -18.37 -19.89 -19.21
C PRO A 282 -18.10 -21.37 -19.52
N VAL A 283 -18.02 -22.18 -18.46
CA VAL A 283 -17.81 -23.63 -18.58
C VAL A 283 -18.97 -24.35 -17.91
N LEU A 284 -19.71 -25.17 -18.67
CA LEU A 284 -20.79 -26.00 -18.20
C LEU A 284 -20.40 -27.48 -18.35
N GLU A 285 -20.48 -28.24 -17.26
CA GLU A 285 -20.11 -29.66 -17.22
C GLU A 285 -18.74 -29.94 -17.84
N GLY A 286 -17.74 -29.08 -17.52
CA GLY A 286 -16.37 -29.16 -18.00
C GLY A 286 -16.17 -28.75 -19.47
N ARG A 287 -17.19 -28.20 -20.16
CA ARG A 287 -17.10 -27.75 -21.55
C ARG A 287 -17.41 -26.26 -21.70
N PRO A 288 -16.67 -25.54 -22.56
CA PRO A 288 -17.02 -24.17 -22.91
C PRO A 288 -18.46 -24.04 -23.40
N THR A 289 -19.13 -22.95 -22.97
CA THR A 289 -20.51 -22.70 -23.34
C THR A 289 -20.76 -21.20 -23.61
N SER A 290 -21.90 -20.89 -24.23
CA SER A 290 -22.25 -19.51 -24.53
C SER A 290 -22.78 -18.77 -23.31
N VAL A 291 -22.53 -17.45 -23.23
CA VAL A 291 -23.03 -16.58 -22.15
C VAL A 291 -24.55 -16.68 -21.98
N PRO A 292 -25.40 -16.64 -23.06
CA PRO A 292 -26.85 -16.80 -22.90
C PRO A 292 -27.29 -18.14 -22.30
N LEU A 293 -26.58 -19.24 -22.65
CA LEU A 293 -26.89 -20.56 -22.09
C LEU A 293 -26.49 -20.64 -20.62
N ALA A 294 -25.31 -20.14 -20.26
CA ALA A 294 -24.86 -20.08 -18.88
C ALA A 294 -25.78 -19.24 -17.99
N GLN A 295 -26.24 -18.07 -18.47
CA GLN A 295 -27.20 -17.23 -17.75
C GLN A 295 -28.56 -17.91 -17.57
N ARG A 296 -29.04 -18.61 -18.61
CA ARG A 296 -30.28 -19.40 -18.52
C ARG A 296 -30.14 -20.49 -17.46
N HIS A 297 -29.06 -21.25 -17.50
CA HIS A 297 -28.79 -22.32 -16.54
C HIS A 297 -28.77 -21.80 -15.10
N LEU A 298 -28.03 -20.70 -14.82
CA LEU A 298 -28.03 -20.04 -13.52
C LEU A 298 -29.46 -19.67 -13.06
N ARG A 299 -30.26 -19.02 -13.93
CA ARG A 299 -31.63 -18.60 -13.60
C ARG A 299 -32.54 -19.79 -13.29
N GLU A 300 -32.44 -20.87 -14.05
CA GLU A 300 -33.23 -22.10 -13.83
C GLU A 300 -32.89 -22.73 -12.47
N ARG A 301 -31.60 -22.77 -12.07
CA ARG A 301 -31.18 -23.32 -10.78
C ARG A 301 -31.64 -22.46 -9.59
N VAL A 302 -31.61 -21.14 -9.76
CA VAL A 302 -32.09 -20.22 -8.70
C VAL A 302 -33.60 -20.20 -8.56
N ALA A 303 -34.36 -20.38 -9.66
CA ALA A 303 -35.82 -20.32 -9.67
C ALA A 303 -36.48 -21.37 -8.75
N ASN A 304 -35.83 -22.49 -8.45
CA ASN A 304 -36.32 -23.53 -7.54
C ASN A 304 -36.37 -23.09 -6.07
N GLY A 305 -35.84 -21.90 -5.72
CA GLY A 305 -35.91 -21.31 -4.38
C GLY A 305 -35.07 -22.01 -3.30
N ARG A 306 -34.20 -22.96 -3.66
CA ARG A 306 -33.35 -23.74 -2.74
C ARG A 306 -31.85 -23.41 -2.92
N ALA A 307 -31.56 -22.28 -3.58
CA ALA A 307 -30.20 -21.81 -3.76
C ALA A 307 -29.70 -21.09 -2.50
N ILE A 308 -28.43 -21.36 -2.13
CA ILE A 308 -27.64 -20.58 -1.15
C ILE A 308 -26.47 -19.91 -1.84
N GLY A 309 -26.05 -18.76 -1.30
CA GLY A 309 -24.90 -17.99 -1.80
C GLY A 309 -23.77 -17.97 -0.77
N ILE A 310 -22.55 -18.25 -1.23
CA ILE A 310 -21.32 -18.12 -0.42
C ILE A 310 -20.52 -16.97 -0.98
N GLY A 311 -20.40 -15.88 -0.23
CA GLY A 311 -19.67 -14.67 -0.57
C GLY A 311 -18.15 -14.82 -0.49
N SER A 312 -17.47 -13.68 -0.58
CA SER A 312 -16.01 -13.66 -0.53
C SER A 312 -15.48 -12.35 0.07
N PRO A 313 -14.54 -12.41 1.02
CA PRO A 313 -13.84 -11.23 1.52
C PRO A 313 -12.85 -10.64 0.50
N ARG A 314 -12.69 -11.26 -0.67
CA ARG A 314 -11.86 -10.78 -1.79
C ARG A 314 -12.68 -10.11 -2.89
N ALA A 315 -13.96 -10.47 -3.03
CA ALA A 315 -14.86 -9.88 -4.01
C ALA A 315 -15.30 -8.46 -3.60
N SER A 316 -15.69 -7.66 -4.58
CA SER A 316 -16.17 -6.29 -4.33
C SER A 316 -17.44 -6.26 -3.47
N LEU A 317 -17.76 -5.10 -2.90
CA LEU A 317 -19.02 -4.86 -2.21
C LEU A 317 -20.20 -5.22 -3.11
N GLU A 318 -20.17 -4.74 -4.35
CA GLU A 318 -21.25 -4.89 -5.31
C GLU A 318 -21.49 -6.37 -5.68
N ALA A 319 -20.40 -7.14 -5.81
CA ALA A 319 -20.52 -8.58 -6.10
C ALA A 319 -21.13 -9.37 -4.95
N ASN A 320 -20.68 -9.12 -3.71
CA ASN A 320 -21.24 -9.73 -2.51
C ASN A 320 -22.71 -9.32 -2.30
N PHE A 321 -23.03 -8.04 -2.47
CA PHE A 321 -24.40 -7.53 -2.33
C PHE A 321 -25.33 -8.11 -3.41
N ALA A 322 -24.84 -8.25 -4.65
CA ALA A 322 -25.63 -8.87 -5.73
C ALA A 322 -25.95 -10.34 -5.42
N LEU A 323 -24.98 -11.10 -4.89
CA LEU A 323 -25.21 -12.48 -4.47
C LEU A 323 -26.23 -12.55 -3.30
N CYS A 324 -26.05 -11.70 -2.29
CA CYS A 324 -26.99 -11.60 -1.16
C CYS A 324 -28.42 -11.26 -1.64
N THR A 325 -28.55 -10.33 -2.60
CA THR A 325 -29.84 -9.96 -3.18
C THR A 325 -30.47 -11.12 -3.96
N LEU A 326 -29.67 -11.89 -4.70
CA LEU A 326 -30.14 -13.00 -5.53
C LEU A 326 -30.73 -14.15 -4.69
N VAL A 327 -30.02 -14.54 -3.61
CA VAL A 327 -30.45 -15.69 -2.79
C VAL A 327 -31.33 -15.31 -1.58
N GLY A 328 -31.30 -14.02 -1.20
CA GLY A 328 -31.91 -13.51 0.03
C GLY A 328 -30.96 -13.58 1.24
N ALA A 329 -31.09 -12.64 2.17
CA ALA A 329 -30.16 -12.48 3.31
C ALA A 329 -30.09 -13.74 4.20
N ASP A 330 -31.20 -14.45 4.40
CA ASP A 330 -31.26 -15.68 5.22
C ASP A 330 -30.48 -16.85 4.60
N ARG A 331 -30.23 -16.81 3.29
CA ARG A 331 -29.52 -17.84 2.51
C ARG A 331 -28.15 -17.38 2.00
N PHE A 332 -27.73 -16.21 2.43
CA PHE A 332 -26.40 -15.70 2.14
C PHE A 332 -25.43 -16.05 3.27
N HIS A 333 -24.23 -16.52 2.92
CA HIS A 333 -23.14 -16.89 3.82
C HIS A 333 -21.91 -16.05 3.50
N SER A 334 -21.18 -15.60 4.52
CA SER A 334 -20.06 -14.64 4.36
C SER A 334 -18.89 -15.18 3.53
N GLY A 335 -18.73 -16.51 3.46
CA GLY A 335 -17.62 -17.16 2.75
C GLY A 335 -16.26 -17.04 3.44
N MET A 336 -16.21 -16.56 4.67
CA MET A 336 -15.03 -16.57 5.55
C MET A 336 -15.01 -17.86 6.37
N ALA A 337 -13.82 -18.30 6.82
CA ALA A 337 -13.74 -19.33 7.85
C ALA A 337 -14.48 -18.88 9.11
N ASP A 338 -15.20 -19.79 9.77
CA ASP A 338 -16.08 -19.42 10.88
C ASP A 338 -15.35 -18.74 12.03
N ASP A 339 -14.14 -19.16 12.34
CA ASP A 339 -13.35 -18.56 13.41
C ASP A 339 -12.84 -17.16 13.03
N GLU A 340 -12.46 -16.96 11.76
CA GLU A 340 -12.13 -15.65 11.24
C GLU A 340 -13.35 -14.71 11.29
N ALA A 341 -14.51 -15.16 10.85
CA ALA A 341 -15.76 -14.39 10.89
C ALA A 341 -16.12 -13.93 12.32
N LYS A 342 -15.95 -14.81 13.33
CA LYS A 342 -16.14 -14.47 14.75
C LYS A 342 -15.18 -13.38 15.23
N LEU A 343 -13.89 -13.45 14.83
CA LEU A 343 -12.88 -12.45 15.19
C LEU A 343 -13.19 -11.10 14.55
N ILE A 344 -13.51 -11.07 13.25
CA ILE A 344 -13.89 -9.84 12.54
C ILE A 344 -15.17 -9.24 13.12
N GLY A 345 -16.17 -10.06 13.43
CA GLY A 345 -17.40 -9.61 14.12
C GLY A 345 -17.06 -8.94 15.45
N ARG A 346 -16.13 -9.51 16.22
CA ARG A 346 -15.67 -8.91 17.49
C ARG A 346 -14.93 -7.60 17.28
N MET A 347 -14.07 -7.51 16.27
CA MET A 347 -13.39 -6.26 15.90
C MET A 347 -14.40 -5.16 15.58
N LEU A 348 -15.39 -5.43 14.75
CA LEU A 348 -16.45 -4.46 14.42
C LEU A 348 -17.27 -4.05 15.65
N ASP A 349 -17.59 -4.97 16.54
CA ASP A 349 -18.28 -4.66 17.80
C ASP A 349 -17.48 -3.68 18.66
N ILE A 350 -16.15 -3.89 18.79
CA ILE A 350 -15.25 -3.02 19.53
C ILE A 350 -15.21 -1.61 18.89
N LEU A 351 -15.06 -1.54 17.57
CA LEU A 351 -14.97 -0.28 16.84
C LEU A 351 -16.28 0.51 16.84
N ARG A 352 -17.44 -0.18 16.79
CA ARG A 352 -18.78 0.47 16.82
C ARG A 352 -19.18 0.97 18.22
N ARG A 353 -18.82 0.24 19.26
CA ARG A 353 -19.30 0.52 20.65
C ARG A 353 -18.32 1.32 21.49
N GLY A 354 -17.05 1.35 21.12
CA GLY A 354 -16.02 2.01 21.89
C GLY A 354 -15.82 3.48 21.50
N PRO A 355 -15.33 4.32 22.42
CA PRO A 355 -14.90 5.67 22.11
C PRO A 355 -13.54 5.69 21.40
N ILE A 356 -13.20 4.61 20.70
CA ILE A 356 -11.87 4.35 20.13
C ILE A 356 -11.87 4.82 18.67
N ARG A 357 -10.83 5.55 18.29
CA ARG A 357 -10.61 6.01 16.94
C ARG A 357 -9.58 5.12 16.22
N THR A 358 -9.88 4.70 15.00
CA THR A 358 -8.91 4.08 14.10
C THR A 358 -8.13 5.17 13.35
N PRO A 359 -6.81 5.27 13.53
CA PRO A 359 -5.99 6.25 12.82
C PRO A 359 -5.74 5.82 11.36
N THR A 360 -5.52 6.80 10.50
CA THR A 360 -5.02 6.57 9.14
C THR A 360 -3.55 6.12 9.17
N LEU A 361 -3.03 5.57 8.07
CA LEU A 361 -1.61 5.19 8.01
C LEU A 361 -0.69 6.40 8.18
N ARG A 362 -1.11 7.59 7.77
CA ARG A 362 -0.38 8.83 8.02
C ARG A 362 -0.31 9.18 9.50
N GLU A 363 -1.41 9.04 10.21
CA GLU A 363 -1.46 9.30 11.65
C GLU A 363 -0.68 8.26 12.46
N ILE A 364 -0.58 7.02 11.97
CA ILE A 364 0.33 6.00 12.53
C ILE A 364 1.79 6.48 12.46
N GLU A 365 2.23 7.09 11.36
CA GLU A 365 3.58 7.68 11.26
C GLU A 365 3.85 8.77 12.31
N GLU A 366 2.81 9.45 12.77
CA GLU A 366 2.88 10.53 13.76
C GLU A 366 2.72 10.07 15.21
N SER A 367 2.48 8.78 15.44
CA SER A 367 2.37 8.22 16.79
C SER A 367 3.72 8.25 17.48
N ASP A 368 3.74 8.57 18.78
CA ASP A 368 4.96 8.75 19.57
C ASP A 368 5.20 7.64 20.60
N ALA A 369 4.27 6.68 20.75
CA ALA A 369 4.47 5.38 21.39
C ALA A 369 3.55 4.34 20.76
N VAL A 370 4.09 3.17 20.41
CA VAL A 370 3.35 2.12 19.71
C VAL A 370 3.48 0.79 20.46
N PHE A 371 2.35 0.12 20.66
CA PHE A 371 2.28 -1.25 21.15
C PHE A 371 1.58 -2.15 20.13
N ILE A 372 2.30 -3.14 19.61
CA ILE A 372 1.78 -4.18 18.72
C ILE A 372 1.54 -5.43 19.55
N LEU A 373 0.31 -5.95 19.51
CA LEU A 373 -0.11 -7.11 20.27
C LEU A 373 -0.72 -8.18 19.36
N GLY A 374 -0.02 -9.29 19.18
CA GLY A 374 -0.51 -10.48 18.49
C GLY A 374 -0.52 -10.40 16.97
N GLU A 375 0.07 -9.36 16.35
CA GLU A 375 -0.04 -9.18 14.91
C GLU A 375 1.32 -8.97 14.23
N ASP A 376 1.67 -9.81 13.26
CA ASP A 376 2.80 -9.55 12.38
C ASP A 376 2.38 -8.64 11.21
N ILE A 377 2.40 -7.34 11.46
CA ILE A 377 2.04 -6.36 10.44
C ILE A 377 3.04 -6.27 9.29
N THR A 378 4.24 -6.83 9.42
CA THR A 378 5.21 -6.87 8.31
C THR A 378 4.74 -7.81 7.20
N SER A 379 4.02 -8.87 7.56
CA SER A 379 3.46 -9.85 6.63
C SER A 379 2.03 -9.51 6.20
N VAL A 380 1.14 -9.15 7.14
CA VAL A 380 -0.29 -8.95 6.82
C VAL A 380 -0.61 -7.55 6.32
N ALA A 381 0.11 -6.53 6.79
CA ALA A 381 -0.12 -5.12 6.49
C ALA A 381 1.20 -4.34 6.27
N PRO A 382 2.03 -4.70 5.28
CA PRO A 382 3.41 -4.17 5.18
C PRO A 382 3.48 -2.65 5.18
N ARG A 383 2.54 -1.95 4.49
CA ARG A 383 2.56 -0.48 4.49
C ARG A 383 2.31 0.12 5.87
N MET A 384 1.54 -0.55 6.74
CA MET A 384 1.38 -0.17 8.15
C MET A 384 2.69 -0.37 8.93
N ALA A 385 3.40 -1.49 8.69
CA ALA A 385 4.72 -1.71 9.28
C ALA A 385 5.72 -0.61 8.90
N LEU A 386 5.68 -0.15 7.65
CA LEU A 386 6.49 0.99 7.20
C LEU A 386 6.09 2.29 7.92
N SER A 387 4.80 2.52 8.18
CA SER A 387 4.33 3.66 8.97
C SER A 387 4.80 3.59 10.43
N VAL A 388 4.75 2.41 11.05
CA VAL A 388 5.29 2.19 12.41
C VAL A 388 6.81 2.41 12.44
N ARG A 389 7.54 2.00 11.41
CA ARG A 389 8.97 2.30 11.31
C ARG A 389 9.25 3.81 11.25
N GLN A 390 8.34 4.61 10.68
CA GLN A 390 8.46 6.06 10.72
C GLN A 390 8.06 6.65 12.09
N SER A 391 7.14 6.02 12.82
CA SER A 391 6.70 6.52 14.14
C SER A 391 7.85 6.53 15.16
N VAL A 392 8.79 5.58 15.10
CA VAL A 392 9.96 5.59 16.00
C VAL A 392 10.90 6.78 15.77
N ARG A 393 10.74 7.51 14.67
CA ARG A 393 11.47 8.74 14.35
C ARG A 393 10.89 9.99 15.02
N GLN A 394 9.73 9.91 15.68
CA GLN A 394 9.11 11.08 16.32
C GLN A 394 9.99 11.63 17.44
N GLN A 395 10.60 10.78 18.27
CA GLN A 395 11.53 11.23 19.30
C GLN A 395 12.79 11.91 18.71
N PRO A 396 13.48 11.35 17.70
CA PRO A 396 14.52 12.07 16.95
C PRO A 396 14.07 13.43 16.41
N MET A 397 12.88 13.53 15.82
CA MET A 397 12.35 14.79 15.32
C MET A 397 12.13 15.84 16.44
N GLU A 398 11.65 15.42 17.61
CA GLU A 398 11.50 16.32 18.76
C GLU A 398 12.88 16.79 19.31
N ILE A 399 13.91 15.93 19.27
CA ILE A 399 15.29 16.33 19.60
C ILE A 399 15.77 17.39 18.59
N ALA A 400 15.60 17.13 17.29
CA ALA A 400 16.01 18.06 16.25
C ALA A 400 15.28 19.42 16.36
N LYS A 401 13.98 19.43 16.64
CA LYS A 401 13.22 20.67 16.88
C LYS A 401 13.77 21.47 18.04
N ARG A 402 14.11 20.82 19.17
CA ARG A 402 14.73 21.48 20.34
C ARG A 402 16.09 22.10 20.00
N LEU A 403 16.85 21.44 19.11
CA LEU A 403 18.13 21.93 18.60
C LEU A 403 17.98 22.93 17.45
N LYS A 404 16.74 23.27 17.06
CA LYS A 404 16.41 24.15 15.93
C LYS A 404 16.97 23.64 14.58
N ILE A 405 17.05 22.32 14.41
CA ILE A 405 17.41 21.68 13.17
C ILE A 405 16.13 21.51 12.35
N PRO A 406 16.08 22.04 11.10
CA PRO A 406 14.92 21.85 10.24
C PRO A 406 14.68 20.38 9.94
N LEU A 407 13.42 19.90 10.06
CA LEU A 407 13.08 18.48 9.89
C LEU A 407 13.34 17.94 8.48
N TRP A 408 13.33 18.79 7.46
CA TRP A 408 13.67 18.41 6.10
C TRP A 408 15.19 18.19 5.89
N MET A 409 16.04 18.58 6.84
CA MET A 409 17.49 18.32 6.82
C MET A 409 17.75 16.92 7.39
N ASP A 410 17.47 15.88 6.62
CA ASP A 410 17.53 14.49 7.06
C ASP A 410 18.86 14.13 7.74
N HIS A 411 19.99 14.54 7.16
CA HIS A 411 21.31 14.33 7.73
C HIS A 411 21.43 14.96 9.14
N GLY A 412 21.04 16.21 9.30
CA GLY A 412 21.10 16.90 10.60
C GLY A 412 20.19 16.26 11.66
N VAL A 413 19.01 15.80 11.26
CA VAL A 413 18.11 15.08 12.18
C VAL A 413 18.76 13.76 12.62
N ARG A 414 19.36 13.02 11.72
CA ARG A 414 20.01 11.74 12.02
C ARG A 414 21.25 11.90 12.90
N ASP A 415 22.04 12.92 12.65
CA ASP A 415 23.19 13.24 13.53
C ASP A 415 22.75 13.62 14.94
N ALA A 416 21.67 14.40 15.07
CA ALA A 416 21.18 14.86 16.36
C ALA A 416 20.58 13.73 17.22
N MET A 417 20.03 12.68 16.58
CA MET A 417 19.34 11.62 17.29
C MET A 417 20.26 10.68 18.09
N GLN A 418 21.53 10.53 17.71
CA GLN A 418 22.52 9.70 18.42
C GLN A 418 22.00 8.30 18.76
N GLY A 419 21.19 7.69 17.89
CA GLY A 419 20.54 6.39 18.13
C GLY A 419 19.25 6.43 18.95
N ALA A 420 18.73 7.60 19.35
CA ALA A 420 17.44 7.71 20.02
C ALA A 420 16.30 7.22 19.14
N LYS A 421 15.36 6.49 19.72
CA LYS A 421 14.15 5.95 19.06
C LYS A 421 12.92 6.26 19.91
N GLY A 422 11.76 6.45 19.28
CA GLY A 422 10.47 6.43 19.94
C GLY A 422 10.14 5.03 20.50
N PRO A 423 9.36 4.93 21.59
CA PRO A 423 9.00 3.64 22.17
C PRO A 423 8.14 2.82 21.23
N LEU A 424 8.62 1.64 20.88
CA LEU A 424 7.92 0.61 20.11
C LEU A 424 8.04 -0.72 20.86
N TYR A 425 6.91 -1.30 21.20
CA TYR A 425 6.83 -2.61 21.85
C TYR A 425 6.14 -3.60 20.91
N VAL A 426 6.77 -4.75 20.69
CA VAL A 426 6.28 -5.79 19.76
C VAL A 426 6.07 -7.08 20.54
N ALA A 427 4.82 -7.50 20.67
CA ALA A 427 4.44 -8.75 21.33
C ALA A 427 3.73 -9.66 20.29
N THR A 428 4.43 -10.68 19.80
CA THR A 428 4.02 -11.54 18.69
C THR A 428 4.41 -13.00 18.95
N PRO A 429 3.81 -14.00 18.23
CA PRO A 429 4.20 -15.39 18.42
C PRO A 429 5.65 -15.70 18.05
N TYR A 430 6.24 -14.93 17.17
CA TYR A 430 7.60 -15.10 16.62
C TYR A 430 8.21 -13.73 16.27
N ALA A 431 9.52 -13.70 16.04
CA ALA A 431 10.24 -12.49 15.67
C ALA A 431 9.76 -11.93 14.32
N THR A 432 9.65 -10.61 14.24
CA THR A 432 9.22 -9.88 13.05
C THR A 432 10.32 -8.94 12.54
N ARG A 433 10.16 -8.37 11.36
CA ARG A 433 11.12 -7.39 10.83
C ARG A 433 11.10 -6.03 11.56
N LEU A 434 10.17 -5.81 12.49
CA LEU A 434 10.15 -4.62 13.33
C LEU A 434 10.95 -4.77 14.63
N ASP A 435 11.40 -5.97 14.94
CA ASP A 435 12.19 -6.25 16.13
C ASP A 435 13.53 -5.47 16.14
N ASP A 436 14.08 -5.18 14.97
CA ASP A 436 15.31 -4.38 14.76
C ASP A 436 15.19 -2.94 15.28
N VAL A 437 13.98 -2.39 15.28
CA VAL A 437 13.70 -1.02 15.75
C VAL A 437 12.88 -0.97 17.04
N ALA A 438 12.41 -2.12 17.54
CA ALA A 438 11.67 -2.19 18.78
C ALA A 438 12.50 -1.75 20.00
N THR A 439 11.83 -1.19 21.00
CA THR A 439 12.39 -0.91 22.34
C THR A 439 12.52 -2.20 23.12
N ALA A 440 11.48 -3.01 23.09
CA ALA A 440 11.47 -4.37 23.63
C ALA A 440 10.50 -5.26 22.86
N THR A 441 10.79 -6.55 22.85
CA THR A 441 9.99 -7.60 22.21
C THR A 441 9.56 -8.65 23.22
N PHE A 442 8.40 -9.27 22.97
CA PHE A 442 7.93 -10.43 23.72
C PHE A 442 7.38 -11.46 22.74
N HIS A 443 7.93 -12.68 22.76
CA HIS A 443 7.45 -13.77 21.91
C HIS A 443 6.85 -14.89 22.76
N GLY A 444 5.60 -15.25 22.46
CA GLY A 444 4.87 -16.24 23.24
C GLY A 444 3.61 -16.75 22.54
N ALA A 445 2.98 -17.75 23.11
CA ALA A 445 1.72 -18.27 22.62
C ALA A 445 0.61 -17.18 22.67
N PRO A 446 -0.47 -17.30 21.85
CA PRO A 446 -1.57 -16.31 21.87
C PRO A 446 -2.15 -16.04 23.26
N ASP A 447 -2.22 -17.06 24.15
CA ASP A 447 -2.71 -16.89 25.50
C ASP A 447 -1.74 -16.07 26.37
N ASP A 448 -0.43 -16.21 26.18
CA ASP A 448 0.60 -15.42 26.88
C ASP A 448 0.55 -13.96 26.40
N LEU A 449 0.35 -13.75 25.10
CA LEU A 449 0.17 -12.43 24.52
C LEU A 449 -1.08 -11.74 25.08
N ALA A 450 -2.19 -12.47 25.20
CA ALA A 450 -3.41 -11.96 25.80
C ALA A 450 -3.18 -11.57 27.29
N ARG A 451 -2.50 -12.45 28.06
CA ARG A 451 -2.15 -12.17 29.47
C ARG A 451 -1.28 -10.93 29.60
N LEU A 452 -0.24 -10.78 28.76
CA LEU A 452 0.56 -9.55 28.72
C LEU A 452 -0.31 -8.32 28.44
N GLY A 453 -1.18 -8.39 27.43
CA GLY A 453 -2.06 -7.27 27.07
C GLY A 453 -3.02 -6.88 28.21
N PHE A 454 -3.62 -7.85 28.90
CA PHE A 454 -4.45 -7.57 30.09
C PHE A 454 -3.62 -7.04 31.26
N ALA A 455 -2.39 -7.51 31.46
CA ALA A 455 -1.49 -6.96 32.48
C ALA A 455 -1.13 -5.50 32.18
N VAL A 456 -0.89 -5.14 30.92
CA VAL A 456 -0.70 -3.75 30.50
C VAL A 456 -1.95 -2.91 30.79
N ALA A 457 -3.14 -3.42 30.46
CA ALA A 457 -4.40 -2.74 30.75
C ALA A 457 -4.60 -2.50 32.26
N HIS A 458 -4.29 -3.49 33.09
CA HIS A 458 -4.34 -3.35 34.57
C HIS A 458 -3.32 -2.31 35.08
N ALA A 459 -2.10 -2.31 34.55
CA ALA A 459 -1.07 -1.32 34.93
C ALA A 459 -1.46 0.13 34.52
N LEU A 460 -2.32 0.29 33.52
CA LEU A 460 -2.88 1.58 33.08
C LEU A 460 -4.12 1.98 33.92
N ASP A 461 -4.99 1.04 34.21
CA ASP A 461 -6.23 1.21 34.97
C ASP A 461 -6.42 0.05 35.96
N SER A 462 -6.18 0.29 37.23
CA SER A 462 -6.26 -0.71 38.28
C SER A 462 -7.66 -1.30 38.51
N ARG A 463 -8.69 -0.77 37.86
CA ARG A 463 -10.04 -1.36 37.82
C ARG A 463 -10.13 -2.58 36.91
N ALA A 464 -9.20 -2.71 35.97
CA ALA A 464 -9.10 -3.94 35.15
C ALA A 464 -8.64 -5.11 36.06
N PRO A 465 -9.06 -6.36 35.77
CA PRO A 465 -8.64 -7.51 36.55
C PRO A 465 -7.12 -7.64 36.61
N SER A 466 -6.59 -7.89 37.80
CA SER A 466 -5.16 -8.21 37.96
C SER A 466 -4.92 -9.63 37.50
N LEU A 467 -3.88 -9.81 36.71
CA LEU A 467 -3.31 -11.08 36.29
C LEU A 467 -1.87 -11.20 36.79
N GLU A 468 -1.15 -12.23 36.37
CA GLU A 468 0.26 -12.42 36.67
C GLU A 468 1.10 -11.16 36.40
N GLU A 469 2.13 -10.93 37.21
CA GLU A 469 3.05 -9.81 36.99
C GLU A 469 3.96 -10.08 35.80
N PHE A 470 3.82 -9.23 34.79
CA PHE A 470 4.76 -9.14 33.68
C PHE A 470 5.64 -7.89 33.86
N PRO A 471 6.95 -8.02 34.03
CA PRO A 471 7.82 -6.84 34.19
C PRO A 471 7.69 -5.84 33.05
N LEU A 472 7.54 -6.36 31.79
CA LEU A 472 7.37 -5.55 30.59
C LEU A 472 6.04 -4.77 30.59
N ALA A 473 4.99 -5.26 31.24
CA ALA A 473 3.69 -4.59 31.24
C ALA A 473 3.75 -3.18 31.86
N GLY A 474 4.48 -3.03 32.94
CA GLY A 474 4.67 -1.72 33.59
C GLY A 474 5.49 -0.74 32.73
N GLU A 475 6.44 -1.24 31.95
CA GLU A 475 7.22 -0.43 31.01
C GLU A 475 6.36 0.08 29.86
N ILE A 476 5.61 -0.82 29.21
CA ILE A 476 4.67 -0.48 28.13
C ILE A 476 3.63 0.54 28.62
N ALA A 477 3.03 0.29 29.78
CA ALA A 477 2.03 1.17 30.37
C ALA A 477 2.58 2.60 30.62
N ARG A 478 3.80 2.73 31.15
CA ARG A 478 4.44 4.04 31.36
C ARG A 478 4.68 4.76 30.02
N ALA A 479 5.17 4.05 29.00
CA ALA A 479 5.44 4.63 27.70
C ALA A 479 4.15 5.14 27.02
N LEU A 480 3.09 4.32 27.01
CA LEU A 480 1.80 4.71 26.43
C LEU A 480 1.16 5.88 27.18
N LYS A 481 1.24 5.89 28.50
CA LYS A 481 0.70 6.98 29.35
C LYS A 481 1.44 8.31 29.18
N ALA A 482 2.74 8.25 28.86
CA ALA A 482 3.56 9.44 28.62
C ALA A 482 3.41 10.01 27.21
N ALA A 483 2.87 9.24 26.28
CA ALA A 483 2.72 9.61 24.88
C ALA A 483 1.59 10.64 24.68
N ARG A 484 1.78 11.50 23.67
CA ARG A 484 0.73 12.42 23.21
C ARG A 484 -0.20 11.77 22.18
N LYS A 485 0.34 10.82 21.39
CA LYS A 485 -0.37 10.07 20.35
C LYS A 485 -0.07 8.57 20.52
N PRO A 486 -0.52 7.94 21.62
CA PRO A 486 -0.32 6.51 21.81
C PRO A 486 -1.12 5.70 20.78
N LEU A 487 -0.57 4.57 20.37
CA LEU A 487 -1.17 3.67 19.39
C LEU A 487 -1.08 2.22 19.86
N VAL A 488 -2.18 1.48 19.69
CA VAL A 488 -2.23 0.03 19.85
C VAL A 488 -2.61 -0.60 18.53
N ILE A 489 -1.87 -1.64 18.12
CA ILE A 489 -2.13 -2.40 16.90
C ILE A 489 -2.35 -3.85 17.26
N SER A 490 -3.41 -4.46 16.69
CA SER A 490 -3.71 -5.89 16.80
C SER A 490 -4.45 -6.36 15.54
N GLY A 491 -4.88 -7.61 15.52
CA GLY A 491 -5.59 -8.17 14.37
C GLY A 491 -5.97 -9.62 14.55
N THR A 492 -6.28 -10.28 13.43
CA THR A 492 -6.82 -11.64 13.42
C THR A 492 -5.77 -12.75 13.33
N SER A 493 -4.49 -12.44 13.07
CA SER A 493 -3.46 -13.44 12.73
C SER A 493 -3.19 -14.46 13.83
N CYS A 494 -3.35 -14.08 15.09
CA CYS A 494 -3.20 -15.01 16.22
C CYS A 494 -4.39 -15.96 16.43
N GLY A 495 -5.51 -15.77 15.71
CA GLY A 495 -6.73 -16.56 15.93
C GLY A 495 -7.35 -16.39 17.32
N SER A 496 -6.97 -15.37 18.09
CA SER A 496 -7.35 -15.22 19.50
C SER A 496 -8.22 -13.98 19.74
N LYS A 497 -9.46 -14.24 20.16
CA LYS A 497 -10.39 -13.20 20.61
C LYS A 497 -9.84 -12.43 21.83
N ALA A 498 -9.17 -13.14 22.74
CA ALA A 498 -8.60 -12.55 23.97
C ALA A 498 -7.50 -11.53 23.66
N VAL A 499 -6.67 -11.78 22.63
CA VAL A 499 -5.64 -10.83 22.17
C VAL A 499 -6.27 -9.53 21.66
N ILE A 500 -7.33 -9.63 20.84
CA ILE A 500 -8.06 -8.47 20.30
C ILE A 500 -8.72 -7.67 21.45
N GLU A 501 -9.34 -8.36 22.41
CA GLU A 501 -9.98 -7.73 23.57
C GLU A 501 -8.95 -7.07 24.50
N ALA A 502 -7.80 -7.70 24.73
CA ALA A 502 -6.72 -7.13 25.51
C ALA A 502 -6.17 -5.84 24.85
N ALA A 503 -5.94 -5.85 23.54
CA ALA A 503 -5.53 -4.67 22.78
C ALA A 503 -6.54 -3.52 22.91
N ALA A 504 -7.84 -3.83 22.79
CA ALA A 504 -8.92 -2.85 22.96
C ALA A 504 -8.93 -2.27 24.39
N ASN A 505 -8.77 -3.10 25.43
CA ASN A 505 -8.71 -2.63 26.82
C ASN A 505 -7.51 -1.70 27.06
N VAL A 506 -6.34 -2.03 26.51
CA VAL A 506 -5.16 -1.13 26.58
C VAL A 506 -5.47 0.19 25.89
N ALA A 507 -6.01 0.17 24.68
CA ALA A 507 -6.33 1.39 23.93
C ALA A 507 -7.36 2.26 24.67
N MET A 508 -8.40 1.67 25.25
CA MET A 508 -9.42 2.38 26.04
C MET A 508 -8.83 3.03 27.30
N ALA A 509 -7.93 2.33 28.00
CA ALA A 509 -7.36 2.80 29.26
C ALA A 509 -6.54 4.09 29.11
N VAL A 510 -5.92 4.33 27.97
CA VAL A 510 -5.10 5.54 27.70
C VAL A 510 -5.67 6.42 26.56
N GLN A 511 -6.87 6.12 26.06
CA GLN A 511 -7.48 6.80 24.91
C GLN A 511 -6.55 6.77 23.68
N ALA A 512 -5.85 5.66 23.47
CA ALA A 512 -4.98 5.46 22.32
C ALA A 512 -5.77 5.28 21.04
N GLY A 513 -5.14 5.56 19.89
CA GLY A 513 -5.59 5.05 18.61
C GLY A 513 -5.56 3.51 18.62
N LEU A 514 -6.55 2.86 18.03
CA LEU A 514 -6.58 1.40 17.88
C LEU A 514 -6.72 1.04 16.40
N THR A 515 -5.78 0.25 15.91
CA THR A 515 -5.88 -0.35 14.58
C THR A 515 -6.01 -1.86 14.70
N LEU A 516 -7.05 -2.39 14.08
CA LEU A 516 -7.32 -3.83 14.00
C LEU A 516 -7.22 -4.27 12.54
N THR A 517 -6.22 -5.11 12.22
CA THR A 517 -5.99 -5.56 10.86
C THR A 517 -6.84 -6.78 10.50
N ALA A 518 -7.36 -6.79 9.27
CA ALA A 518 -7.95 -7.95 8.62
C ALA A 518 -7.04 -8.44 7.49
N LEU A 519 -7.22 -9.69 7.03
CA LEU A 519 -6.31 -10.31 6.08
C LEU A 519 -6.55 -9.88 4.63
N GLU A 520 -7.81 -9.81 4.19
CA GLU A 520 -8.14 -9.67 2.77
C GLU A 520 -8.77 -8.31 2.45
N CYS A 521 -8.67 -7.89 1.20
CA CYS A 521 -8.89 -6.51 0.75
C CYS A 521 -10.29 -5.96 1.03
N ASN A 522 -11.30 -6.81 1.17
CA ASN A 522 -12.69 -6.41 1.44
C ASN A 522 -13.33 -7.17 2.61
N THR A 523 -12.53 -7.70 3.53
CA THR A 523 -13.06 -8.44 4.70
C THR A 523 -14.06 -7.60 5.49
N ILE A 524 -13.74 -6.33 5.75
CA ILE A 524 -14.64 -5.42 6.47
C ILE A 524 -15.93 -5.18 5.66
N GLY A 525 -15.81 -4.92 4.36
CA GLY A 525 -16.97 -4.70 3.50
C GLY A 525 -17.89 -5.92 3.42
N ALA A 526 -17.33 -7.11 3.25
CA ALA A 526 -18.10 -8.36 3.24
C ALA A 526 -18.82 -8.59 4.59
N THR A 527 -18.15 -8.30 5.71
CA THR A 527 -18.78 -8.42 7.04
C THR A 527 -19.90 -7.40 7.26
N LEU A 528 -19.79 -6.17 6.71
CA LEU A 528 -20.85 -5.16 6.80
C LEU A 528 -22.08 -5.52 5.97
N ILE A 529 -21.94 -6.28 4.89
CA ILE A 529 -23.08 -6.86 4.15
C ILE A 529 -23.79 -7.90 5.02
N GLY A 530 -23.04 -8.61 5.88
CA GLY A 530 -23.57 -9.64 6.76
C GLY A 530 -23.38 -11.05 6.17
N GLY A 531 -24.24 -11.95 6.55
CA GLY A 531 -24.23 -13.35 6.11
C GLY A 531 -24.06 -14.33 7.27
N ASN A 532 -24.58 -15.54 7.06
CA ASN A 532 -24.46 -16.64 8.00
C ASN A 532 -23.03 -17.23 8.02
N PRO A 533 -22.64 -17.98 9.05
CA PRO A 533 -21.40 -18.74 9.07
C PRO A 533 -21.29 -19.71 7.88
N LEU A 534 -20.07 -20.03 7.46
CA LEU A 534 -19.82 -20.99 6.37
C LEU A 534 -20.30 -22.40 6.74
N SER A 535 -20.12 -22.80 7.99
CA SER A 535 -20.62 -24.09 8.51
C SER A 535 -22.14 -24.23 8.40
N ALA A 536 -22.88 -23.13 8.47
CA ALA A 536 -24.34 -23.15 8.26
C ALA A 536 -24.70 -23.42 6.80
N ALA A 537 -23.89 -23.00 5.81
CA ALA A 537 -24.06 -23.41 4.42
C ALA A 537 -23.90 -24.94 4.27
N PHE A 538 -22.85 -25.49 4.88
CA PHE A 538 -22.60 -26.93 4.87
C PHE A 538 -23.74 -27.72 5.50
N GLN A 539 -24.27 -27.21 6.61
CA GLN A 539 -25.43 -27.84 7.28
C GLN A 539 -26.71 -27.78 6.44
N ALA A 540 -26.97 -26.61 5.79
CA ALA A 540 -28.17 -26.46 4.96
C ALA A 540 -28.22 -27.45 3.78
N VAL A 541 -27.10 -27.77 3.18
CA VAL A 541 -26.99 -28.79 2.12
C VAL A 541 -27.19 -30.20 2.71
N ARG A 542 -26.53 -30.53 3.81
CA ARG A 542 -26.66 -31.84 4.47
C ARG A 542 -28.10 -32.14 4.89
N ASP A 543 -28.81 -31.14 5.37
CA ASP A 543 -30.20 -31.28 5.82
C ASP A 543 -31.21 -31.26 4.65
N GLY A 544 -30.71 -31.08 3.41
CA GLY A 544 -31.55 -30.98 2.22
C GLY A 544 -32.37 -29.70 2.12
N HIS A 545 -32.05 -28.67 2.92
CA HIS A 545 -32.64 -27.33 2.81
C HIS A 545 -32.16 -26.55 1.61
N ALA A 546 -30.98 -26.86 1.12
CA ALA A 546 -30.40 -26.31 -0.11
C ALA A 546 -29.93 -27.45 -1.03
N ASP A 547 -30.12 -27.28 -2.34
CA ASP A 547 -29.64 -28.19 -3.39
C ASP A 547 -28.71 -27.49 -4.39
N THR A 548 -28.75 -26.17 -4.41
CA THR A 548 -27.95 -25.34 -5.31
C THR A 548 -27.03 -24.42 -4.50
N VAL A 549 -25.73 -24.44 -4.80
CA VAL A 549 -24.72 -23.64 -4.14
C VAL A 549 -24.07 -22.69 -5.15
N ILE A 550 -24.11 -21.38 -4.87
CA ILE A 550 -23.46 -20.35 -5.68
C ILE A 550 -22.26 -19.80 -4.90
N ILE A 551 -21.05 -19.97 -5.40
CA ILE A 551 -19.80 -19.56 -4.74
C ILE A 551 -19.20 -18.39 -5.52
N LEU A 552 -18.90 -17.29 -4.82
CA LEU A 552 -18.40 -16.03 -5.40
C LEU A 552 -16.92 -15.87 -5.12
N GLU A 553 -16.07 -15.92 -6.16
CA GLU A 553 -14.63 -15.58 -6.13
C GLU A 553 -13.93 -16.12 -4.87
N ASN A 554 -14.17 -17.39 -4.54
CA ASN A 554 -13.72 -18.00 -3.28
C ASN A 554 -13.32 -19.46 -3.45
N ASP A 555 -12.15 -19.81 -2.96
CA ASP A 555 -11.70 -21.19 -2.87
C ASP A 555 -12.00 -21.74 -1.47
N LEU A 556 -13.02 -22.59 -1.35
CA LEU A 556 -13.49 -23.11 -0.07
C LEU A 556 -12.46 -24.00 0.63
N TYR A 557 -11.53 -24.63 -0.11
CA TYR A 557 -10.43 -25.41 0.47
C TYR A 557 -9.43 -24.54 1.25
N ARG A 558 -9.52 -23.23 1.13
CA ARG A 558 -8.78 -22.26 1.95
C ARG A 558 -9.56 -21.80 3.18
N ARG A 559 -10.82 -22.19 3.32
CA ARG A 559 -11.75 -21.71 4.37
C ARG A 559 -12.13 -22.80 5.37
N ALA A 560 -12.10 -24.06 4.95
CA ALA A 560 -12.47 -25.20 5.78
C ALA A 560 -11.63 -26.43 5.43
N PRO A 561 -11.60 -27.48 6.29
CA PRO A 561 -10.91 -28.72 6.01
C PRO A 561 -11.36 -29.38 4.70
N ALA A 562 -10.42 -29.89 3.91
CA ALA A 562 -10.70 -30.44 2.58
C ALA A 562 -11.81 -31.52 2.59
N ALA A 563 -11.80 -32.43 3.55
CA ALA A 563 -12.80 -33.48 3.66
C ALA A 563 -14.24 -32.94 3.89
N GLU A 564 -14.37 -31.84 4.64
CA GLU A 564 -15.67 -31.19 4.85
C GLU A 564 -16.16 -30.50 3.58
N VAL A 565 -15.25 -29.84 2.85
CA VAL A 565 -15.54 -29.19 1.57
C VAL A 565 -15.93 -30.22 0.51
N ASP A 566 -15.18 -31.34 0.40
CA ASP A 566 -15.53 -32.44 -0.51
C ASP A 566 -16.93 -32.97 -0.22
N SER A 567 -17.22 -33.32 1.04
CA SER A 567 -18.54 -33.81 1.46
C SER A 567 -19.67 -32.83 1.17
N PHE A 568 -19.42 -31.51 1.35
CA PHE A 568 -20.37 -30.45 1.08
C PHE A 568 -20.67 -30.31 -0.42
N LEU A 569 -19.62 -30.25 -1.25
CA LEU A 569 -19.77 -30.07 -2.70
C LEU A 569 -20.35 -31.30 -3.39
N GLU A 570 -20.06 -32.51 -2.88
CA GLU A 570 -20.63 -33.78 -3.37
C GLU A 570 -22.11 -33.97 -2.98
N ALA A 571 -22.54 -33.41 -1.83
CA ALA A 571 -23.91 -33.46 -1.40
C ALA A 571 -24.83 -32.44 -2.13
N ALA A 572 -24.25 -31.36 -2.66
CA ALA A 572 -24.98 -30.37 -3.43
C ALA A 572 -25.35 -30.92 -4.82
N ALA A 573 -26.63 -30.81 -5.20
CA ALA A 573 -27.07 -31.24 -6.54
C ALA A 573 -26.49 -30.35 -7.65
N HIS A 574 -26.29 -29.06 -7.36
CA HIS A 574 -25.80 -28.07 -8.31
C HIS A 574 -24.77 -27.16 -7.64
N VAL A 575 -23.56 -27.10 -8.22
CA VAL A 575 -22.47 -26.21 -7.77
C VAL A 575 -22.14 -25.24 -8.88
N ILE A 576 -22.36 -23.95 -8.62
CA ILE A 576 -22.08 -22.85 -9.54
C ILE A 576 -21.00 -21.98 -8.91
N VAL A 577 -19.91 -21.71 -9.63
CA VAL A 577 -18.79 -20.91 -9.14
C VAL A 577 -18.56 -19.72 -10.08
N LEU A 578 -18.50 -18.53 -9.50
CA LEU A 578 -18.00 -17.34 -10.19
C LEU A 578 -16.56 -17.14 -9.77
N ASP A 579 -15.62 -17.31 -10.68
CA ASP A 579 -14.20 -17.07 -10.37
C ASP A 579 -13.41 -16.68 -11.62
N HIS A 580 -12.25 -16.07 -11.40
CA HIS A 580 -11.35 -15.66 -12.47
C HIS A 580 -10.22 -16.67 -12.72
N LEU A 581 -9.93 -17.58 -11.77
CA LEU A 581 -8.86 -18.58 -11.85
C LEU A 581 -9.35 -19.99 -11.54
N ALA A 582 -8.78 -20.96 -12.24
CA ALA A 582 -8.97 -22.36 -11.90
C ALA A 582 -8.33 -22.69 -10.54
N ASN A 583 -9.15 -23.27 -9.65
CA ASN A 583 -8.78 -23.69 -8.30
C ASN A 583 -9.53 -24.98 -7.90
N PRO A 584 -9.24 -25.61 -6.74
CA PRO A 584 -9.91 -26.83 -6.33
C PRO A 584 -11.45 -26.74 -6.26
N THR A 585 -12.00 -25.60 -5.84
CA THR A 585 -13.45 -25.39 -5.79
C THR A 585 -14.08 -25.34 -7.18
N THR A 586 -13.45 -24.61 -8.14
CA THR A 586 -13.94 -24.55 -9.52
C THR A 586 -13.89 -25.91 -10.24
N ALA A 587 -12.97 -26.80 -9.82
CA ALA A 587 -12.85 -28.15 -10.39
C ALA A 587 -14.05 -29.07 -10.02
N LYS A 588 -14.84 -28.72 -9.00
CA LYS A 588 -16.04 -29.43 -8.57
C LYS A 588 -17.34 -28.79 -9.10
N ALA A 589 -17.24 -27.69 -9.85
CA ALA A 589 -18.41 -26.95 -10.30
C ALA A 589 -19.09 -27.58 -11.51
N GLU A 590 -20.42 -27.62 -11.52
CA GLU A 590 -21.25 -27.89 -12.70
C GLU A 590 -21.15 -26.73 -13.70
N LEU A 591 -21.21 -25.50 -13.19
CA LEU A 591 -21.11 -24.29 -13.99
C LEU A 591 -20.04 -23.35 -13.41
N VAL A 592 -19.08 -22.94 -14.24
CA VAL A 592 -18.15 -21.86 -13.90
C VAL A 592 -18.47 -20.63 -14.74
N LEU A 593 -18.67 -19.51 -14.09
CA LEU A 593 -18.93 -18.20 -14.71
C LEU A 593 -17.66 -17.36 -14.59
N PRO A 594 -17.07 -16.87 -15.70
CA PRO A 594 -15.81 -16.12 -15.66
C PRO A 594 -16.01 -14.75 -15.05
N ALA A 595 -15.43 -14.56 -13.86
CA ALA A 595 -15.40 -13.30 -13.14
C ALA A 595 -14.26 -12.42 -13.66
N GLY A 596 -14.52 -11.13 -13.85
CA GLY A 596 -13.50 -10.15 -14.15
C GLY A 596 -12.66 -9.82 -12.93
N THR A 597 -11.36 -9.63 -13.12
CA THR A 597 -10.43 -9.16 -12.08
C THR A 597 -10.59 -7.66 -11.82
N PHE A 598 -9.89 -7.13 -10.80
CA PHE A 598 -9.85 -5.68 -10.52
C PHE A 598 -9.36 -4.83 -11.71
N ALA A 599 -8.62 -5.42 -12.65
CA ALA A 599 -8.15 -4.73 -13.85
C ALA A 599 -9.20 -4.71 -14.98
N GLU A 600 -10.16 -5.63 -14.95
CA GLU A 600 -11.19 -5.81 -15.99
C GLU A 600 -12.56 -5.25 -15.57
N CYS A 601 -12.71 -4.88 -14.30
CA CYS A 601 -13.98 -4.40 -13.74
C CYS A 601 -13.77 -3.15 -12.90
N ALA A 602 -14.88 -2.50 -12.54
CA ALA A 602 -14.93 -1.50 -11.49
C ALA A 602 -15.68 -2.07 -10.28
N GLY A 603 -15.33 -1.61 -9.08
CA GLY A 603 -15.96 -2.02 -7.83
C GLY A 603 -15.43 -1.25 -6.63
N THR A 604 -15.91 -1.59 -5.45
CA THR A 604 -15.57 -0.91 -4.19
C THR A 604 -15.08 -1.92 -3.15
N PHE A 605 -14.00 -1.55 -2.43
CA PHE A 605 -13.53 -2.26 -1.24
C PHE A 605 -13.62 -1.37 0.00
N VAL A 606 -13.74 -1.99 1.17
CA VAL A 606 -13.68 -1.30 2.47
C VAL A 606 -12.45 -1.77 3.23
N SER A 607 -11.53 -0.84 3.51
CA SER A 607 -10.28 -1.10 4.22
C SER A 607 -10.49 -1.37 5.73
N SER A 608 -9.42 -1.80 6.42
CA SER A 608 -9.42 -1.96 7.88
C SER A 608 -9.69 -0.67 8.66
N GLU A 609 -9.49 0.50 8.03
CA GLU A 609 -9.88 1.81 8.58
C GLU A 609 -11.38 2.12 8.46
N GLY A 610 -12.16 1.27 7.75
CA GLY A 610 -13.53 1.57 7.38
C GLY A 610 -13.67 2.52 6.18
N ARG A 611 -12.61 2.74 5.42
CA ARG A 611 -12.58 3.60 4.24
C ARG A 611 -13.07 2.83 3.02
N ALA A 612 -14.18 3.27 2.43
CA ALA A 612 -14.63 2.79 1.12
C ALA A 612 -13.78 3.41 0.01
N GLN A 613 -13.25 2.60 -0.89
CA GLN A 613 -12.40 3.02 -2.00
C GLN A 613 -12.81 2.33 -3.28
N ARG A 614 -12.92 3.11 -4.37
CA ARG A 614 -13.35 2.62 -5.69
C ARG A 614 -12.13 2.33 -6.57
N PHE A 615 -12.13 1.17 -7.20
CA PHE A 615 -11.20 0.83 -8.28
C PHE A 615 -11.92 0.86 -9.63
N PHE A 616 -11.17 1.14 -10.70
CA PHE A 616 -11.72 1.33 -12.04
C PHE A 616 -11.15 0.32 -13.02
N GLN A 617 -11.96 -0.02 -14.02
CA GLN A 617 -11.56 -0.86 -15.12
C GLN A 617 -10.33 -0.29 -15.85
N VAL A 618 -9.29 -1.08 -16.03
CA VAL A 618 -8.06 -0.73 -16.72
C VAL A 618 -8.17 -1.03 -18.21
N PHE A 619 -8.72 -2.20 -18.54
CA PHE A 619 -8.95 -2.62 -19.93
C PHE A 619 -10.28 -3.40 -20.06
N VAL A 620 -10.79 -3.42 -21.29
CA VAL A 620 -12.03 -4.15 -21.59
C VAL A 620 -11.74 -5.65 -21.52
N PRO A 621 -12.48 -6.43 -20.74
CA PRO A 621 -12.29 -7.87 -20.68
C PRO A 621 -12.61 -8.55 -22.00
N GLN A 622 -12.06 -9.73 -22.21
CA GLN A 622 -12.37 -10.57 -23.36
C GLN A 622 -13.83 -11.07 -23.31
N ASN A 623 -14.33 -11.51 -24.45
CA ASN A 623 -15.70 -12.02 -24.61
C ASN A 623 -15.98 -13.14 -23.58
N GLY A 624 -17.06 -12.99 -22.82
CA GLY A 624 -17.48 -13.95 -21.80
C GLY A 624 -17.09 -13.58 -20.38
N VAL A 625 -16.05 -12.78 -20.17
CA VAL A 625 -15.67 -12.29 -18.84
C VAL A 625 -16.52 -11.08 -18.46
N SER A 626 -17.05 -11.07 -17.24
CA SER A 626 -17.87 -9.97 -16.73
C SER A 626 -17.65 -9.76 -15.23
N ALA A 627 -17.93 -8.56 -14.73
CA ALA A 627 -17.98 -8.33 -13.28
C ALA A 627 -19.00 -9.28 -12.64
N SER A 628 -18.65 -9.89 -11.51
CA SER A 628 -19.47 -10.92 -10.87
C SER A 628 -20.91 -10.43 -10.56
N TRP A 629 -21.08 -9.17 -10.17
CA TRP A 629 -22.41 -8.61 -9.95
C TRP A 629 -23.29 -8.62 -11.21
N ARG A 630 -22.74 -8.54 -12.41
CA ARG A 630 -23.48 -8.57 -13.69
C ARG A 630 -24.06 -9.95 -14.00
N TRP A 631 -23.41 -11.02 -13.56
CA TRP A 631 -23.94 -12.38 -13.65
C TRP A 631 -25.14 -12.60 -12.72
N LEU A 632 -25.12 -11.95 -11.54
CA LEU A 632 -26.04 -12.17 -10.43
C LEU A 632 -27.19 -11.15 -10.37
N LYS A 633 -27.10 -10.06 -11.12
CA LYS A 633 -27.97 -8.90 -11.01
C LYS A 633 -29.43 -9.19 -11.40
N PRO A 634 -30.42 -8.54 -10.75
CA PRO A 634 -31.77 -8.42 -11.26
C PRO A 634 -31.80 -7.57 -12.57
N ASP A 635 -32.84 -7.73 -13.37
CA ASP A 635 -32.91 -7.11 -14.71
C ASP A 635 -32.90 -5.57 -14.68
N HIS A 636 -33.32 -4.94 -13.58
CA HIS A 636 -33.37 -3.48 -13.45
C HIS A 636 -32.03 -2.81 -13.09
N TRP A 637 -30.96 -3.57 -12.82
CA TRP A 637 -29.63 -3.00 -12.62
C TRP A 637 -28.86 -2.95 -13.95
N HIS A 638 -28.51 -1.77 -14.40
CA HIS A 638 -27.83 -1.57 -15.70
C HIS A 638 -26.35 -1.23 -15.54
N ASN A 639 -26.00 -0.52 -14.45
CA ASN A 639 -24.66 -0.04 -14.19
C ASN A 639 -24.30 -0.20 -12.69
N LEU A 640 -23.06 0.14 -12.34
CA LEU A 640 -22.54 0.01 -10.98
C LEU A 640 -23.27 0.93 -9.98
N ASP A 641 -23.69 2.12 -10.43
CA ASP A 641 -24.37 3.09 -9.56
C ASP A 641 -25.78 2.62 -9.16
N ASP A 642 -26.45 1.81 -9.99
CA ASP A 642 -27.72 1.15 -9.63
C ASP A 642 -27.51 0.18 -8.46
N VAL A 643 -26.43 -0.61 -8.49
CA VAL A 643 -26.08 -1.55 -7.41
C VAL A 643 -25.74 -0.78 -6.13
N LEU A 644 -24.92 0.27 -6.24
CA LEU A 644 -24.55 1.09 -5.09
C LEU A 644 -25.76 1.83 -4.50
N ALA A 645 -26.70 2.26 -5.33
CA ALA A 645 -27.94 2.89 -4.87
C ALA A 645 -28.83 1.89 -4.12
N ALA A 646 -28.99 0.67 -4.65
CA ALA A 646 -29.75 -0.40 -4.00
C ALA A 646 -29.09 -0.81 -2.67
N MET A 647 -27.78 -0.95 -2.65
CA MET A 647 -27.01 -1.27 -1.44
C MET A 647 -27.14 -0.20 -0.37
N ALA A 648 -27.03 1.08 -0.73
CA ALA A 648 -27.18 2.19 0.21
C ALA A 648 -28.59 2.27 0.81
N GLY A 649 -29.61 1.87 0.05
CA GLY A 649 -30.99 1.77 0.54
C GLY A 649 -31.22 0.61 1.50
N ALA A 650 -30.59 -0.54 1.24
CA ALA A 650 -30.72 -1.74 2.08
C ALA A 650 -29.80 -1.71 3.31
N LEU A 651 -28.61 -1.13 3.19
CA LEU A 651 -27.54 -1.12 4.20
C LEU A 651 -27.04 0.33 4.42
N PRO A 652 -27.69 1.11 5.30
CA PRO A 652 -27.34 2.53 5.53
C PRO A 652 -25.87 2.77 5.94
N GLU A 653 -25.24 1.82 6.63
CA GLU A 653 -23.82 1.88 7.00
C GLU A 653 -22.89 1.95 5.77
N LEU A 654 -23.31 1.39 4.64
CA LEU A 654 -22.57 1.41 3.37
C LEU A 654 -22.99 2.56 2.44
N ALA A 655 -23.88 3.46 2.86
CA ALA A 655 -24.36 4.55 2.01
C ALA A 655 -23.21 5.46 1.50
N ALA A 656 -22.16 5.66 2.31
CA ALA A 656 -20.99 6.46 1.93
C ALA A 656 -20.20 5.85 0.75
N ALA A 657 -20.33 4.55 0.48
CA ALA A 657 -19.66 3.88 -0.65
C ALA A 657 -20.09 4.46 -2.01
N ARG A 658 -21.29 5.05 -2.13
CA ARG A 658 -21.73 5.74 -3.35
C ARG A 658 -20.83 6.90 -3.76
N ASN A 659 -20.23 7.57 -2.78
CA ASN A 659 -19.37 8.73 -2.97
C ASN A 659 -17.87 8.37 -2.99
N ALA A 660 -17.54 7.08 -2.91
CA ALA A 660 -16.17 6.62 -2.99
C ALA A 660 -15.61 6.95 -4.38
N ALA A 661 -14.65 7.85 -4.42
CA ALA A 661 -13.93 8.26 -5.62
C ALA A 661 -12.43 8.20 -5.34
N PRO A 662 -11.56 8.02 -6.36
CA PRO A 662 -10.15 8.23 -6.16
C PRO A 662 -9.92 9.68 -5.72
N SER A 663 -9.05 9.88 -4.74
CA SER A 663 -8.55 11.24 -4.45
C SER A 663 -7.90 11.80 -5.71
N ALA A 664 -8.13 13.07 -5.99
CA ALA A 664 -7.56 13.77 -7.14
C ALA A 664 -6.02 13.79 -7.08
#